data_f74618edc9b86c5caf76003b93f87d7a
#
_entry.id   f74618edc9b86c5caf76003b93f87d7a
#
_cell.length_a   1.000
_cell.length_b   1.000
_cell.length_c   1.000
_cell.angle_alpha   90.00
_cell.angle_beta   90.00
_cell.angle_gamma   90.00
#
_symmetry.space_group_name_H-M   'P 1'
#
loop_
_entity.id
_entity.type
_entity.pdbx_description
1 polymer ?
#
loop_
_entity_poly.entity_id
_entity_poly.type
_entity_poly.pdbx_seq_one_letter_code
_entity_poly.pdbx_strand_id
1 'polypeptide(L)'
;MRSLFVFLLACSLSLAQDFSSGQAARALIGQTNFTSTQPGATASLIGGISGIAYGADTLFVADSNHFGSFGAPDGNGNPGQNNNRVLMFGGLSNAVPQPTANFALTSNSCAICVGSASLVLGQPDFSSTNYAISSTGMRAPTGVATDGKVLAVADSDNNRVLIWHTIPTSMDQPADVVVGQPNFTSVAVATTAKSLVGPESVWIQNGKMFVADTSNHRVLIYNSIPTANGVAADVVLGQANFTTTFDPAKLTSIVASPTNMISPTGVSSDGIHLFVVDLGQNRVLIWNKIPTSNNTPADVEIGQPDMVSNLSDNSYLTPANVTQDAIGYNEGLTSVLCQSTGNDDDGTALFPNLCEKTLSFPRAVLAAGGRLFIADGGNDRVLIYNKIPTANAAAADIVLGQPDFITDNPSVAANAMQTPAGLAWDGANLYVADTLNVRIMIFSIGENALPISGVVNAASREIFALASVTLGGTLTASDTITISIGTDANATAANYVYTVTSADASNTDTTSVLQSIVTALMNMINSAPDPNVTATQDLSSLQVIVTARAGGTTGANVTLAATVSTNATETASASDATLNLNYQDATQIAPGTMISLFAYNGASISDITASFDPGTAPWAPAGLSSGNAQTQLYIDGYSAPTFFVSPSQINAQIPYELADRASSSAWVRIQHADGTVTVTTPVAISIVEQNPGIFASDNGPNGSLDPRPGFVYHASSYATGAISVDGTVQAGDVATITISSADGTISNTYNYTVQTTDTTLNQIQLGLIAAINALPDPLVTAAPSNIYTRIELTANLPGNAGNGITYSGSADASADVIITPLGNATCCANVAGAQVTADNPAVQGENLYILATGLGPDSPRQAGTGQVTPNDGSFNSPPVNPVDSILVGGVTANVVTATLFPGTVGIWQVVFQLNAAVTPDPLCQMTIAQQAAVSNVITFPVISAEASSSGIISNIRPKKPLPHKQK
;
A
#
# COMPACT_ATOMS: atom_id res chain seq x y z
N MET A 1 -44.30 -24.53 -44.01
CA MET A 1 -43.32 -24.63 -42.90
C MET A 1 -42.47 -23.38 -42.95
N ARG A 2 -42.76 -22.41 -42.07
CA ARG A 2 -41.98 -21.17 -41.93
C ARG A 2 -41.09 -21.35 -40.69
N SER A 3 -39.78 -21.45 -40.93
CA SER A 3 -38.76 -21.48 -39.85
C SER A 3 -38.64 -20.06 -39.24
N LEU A 4 -38.95 -19.95 -37.98
CA LEU A 4 -38.76 -18.76 -37.17
C LEU A 4 -37.31 -18.78 -36.66
N PHE A 5 -36.43 -17.95 -37.18
CA PHE A 5 -35.12 -17.69 -36.62
C PHE A 5 -35.27 -16.73 -35.44
N VAL A 6 -35.09 -17.24 -34.23
CA VAL A 6 -34.94 -16.42 -33.03
C VAL A 6 -33.52 -15.93 -32.96
N PHE A 7 -33.25 -14.66 -33.26
CA PHE A 7 -32.02 -13.99 -32.92
C PHE A 7 -32.00 -13.77 -31.40
N LEU A 8 -31.24 -14.57 -30.68
CA LEU A 8 -30.83 -14.19 -29.32
C LEU A 8 -29.84 -13.02 -29.47
N LEU A 9 -30.30 -11.81 -29.21
CA LEU A 9 -29.44 -10.68 -28.90
C LEU A 9 -28.80 -10.99 -27.54
N ALA A 10 -27.55 -11.38 -27.53
CA ALA A 10 -26.73 -11.34 -26.32
C ALA A 10 -26.52 -9.83 -26.00
N CYS A 11 -27.38 -9.28 -25.14
CA CYS A 11 -27.13 -7.99 -24.53
C CYS A 11 -25.98 -8.20 -23.58
N SER A 12 -24.75 -7.80 -23.95
CA SER A 12 -23.69 -7.59 -22.99
C SER A 12 -24.19 -6.51 -22.03
N LEU A 13 -24.46 -6.87 -20.79
CA LEU A 13 -24.66 -5.93 -19.71
C LEU A 13 -23.35 -5.18 -19.53
N SER A 14 -23.17 -4.06 -20.23
CA SER A 14 -22.14 -3.11 -19.83
C SER A 14 -22.52 -2.61 -18.43
N LEU A 15 -21.65 -2.84 -17.46
CA LEU A 15 -21.78 -2.22 -16.13
C LEU A 15 -21.82 -0.70 -16.35
N ALA A 16 -22.76 -0.02 -15.69
CA ALA A 16 -22.81 1.43 -15.78
C ALA A 16 -21.52 2.01 -15.18
N GLN A 17 -20.91 2.97 -15.87
CA GLN A 17 -19.77 3.69 -15.32
C GLN A 17 -20.25 4.55 -14.16
N ASP A 18 -19.70 4.32 -12.97
CA ASP A 18 -20.02 5.04 -11.75
C ASP A 18 -18.82 5.08 -10.79
N PHE A 19 -18.97 5.70 -9.62
CA PHE A 19 -18.05 5.52 -8.51
C PHE A 19 -18.29 4.17 -7.82
N SER A 20 -17.27 3.68 -7.12
CA SER A 20 -17.34 2.47 -6.29
C SER A 20 -16.82 2.77 -4.89
N SER A 21 -17.48 2.23 -3.86
CA SER A 21 -16.99 2.36 -2.48
C SER A 21 -15.57 1.79 -2.36
N GLY A 22 -14.71 2.51 -1.65
CA GLY A 22 -13.33 2.12 -1.44
C GLY A 22 -12.39 2.27 -2.64
N GLN A 23 -12.87 2.81 -3.78
CA GLN A 23 -11.99 3.02 -4.93
C GLN A 23 -10.84 3.98 -4.62
N ALA A 24 -9.73 3.80 -5.32
CA ALA A 24 -8.59 4.71 -5.27
C ALA A 24 -8.79 5.94 -6.15
N ALA A 25 -8.06 7.01 -5.85
CA ALA A 25 -7.91 8.13 -6.76
C ALA A 25 -7.05 7.74 -7.97
N ARG A 26 -7.34 8.32 -9.12
CA ARG A 26 -6.60 8.10 -10.36
C ARG A 26 -5.39 9.00 -10.50
N ALA A 27 -5.48 10.21 -9.97
CA ALA A 27 -4.46 11.24 -10.06
C ALA A 27 -4.52 12.18 -8.86
N LEU A 28 -3.55 13.07 -8.73
CA LEU A 28 -3.47 14.04 -7.65
C LEU A 28 -2.90 15.39 -8.09
N ILE A 29 -3.15 16.42 -7.26
CA ILE A 29 -2.55 17.76 -7.35
C ILE A 29 -1.87 18.07 -6.02
N GLY A 30 -0.75 18.78 -6.07
CA GLY A 30 -0.09 19.35 -4.90
C GLY A 30 0.99 18.50 -4.26
N GLN A 31 1.13 17.24 -4.66
CA GLN A 31 2.19 16.33 -4.22
C GLN A 31 2.80 15.59 -5.41
N THR A 32 3.93 14.91 -5.20
CA THR A 32 4.65 14.16 -6.24
C THR A 32 4.22 12.69 -6.33
N ASN A 33 3.53 12.16 -5.32
CA ASN A 33 2.97 10.81 -5.25
C ASN A 33 1.90 10.76 -4.14
N PHE A 34 1.17 9.64 -4.03
CA PHE A 34 0.12 9.52 -3.02
C PHE A 34 0.61 9.57 -1.57
N THR A 35 1.84 9.17 -1.31
CA THR A 35 2.37 9.06 0.06
C THR A 35 3.11 10.30 0.56
N SER A 36 3.39 11.26 -0.32
CA SER A 36 3.99 12.54 0.05
C SER A 36 2.98 13.46 0.72
N THR A 37 3.39 14.13 1.79
CA THR A 37 2.58 15.08 2.58
C THR A 37 3.34 16.38 2.86
N GLN A 38 4.30 16.75 2.01
CA GLN A 38 5.14 17.92 2.22
C GLN A 38 4.38 19.20 1.85
N PRO A 39 4.05 20.09 2.81
CA PRO A 39 3.46 21.37 2.48
C PRO A 39 4.47 22.26 1.78
N GLY A 40 4.00 23.11 0.87
CA GLY A 40 4.87 24.04 0.17
C GLY A 40 4.13 25.22 -0.46
N ALA A 41 4.90 26.22 -0.85
CA ALA A 41 4.41 27.37 -1.59
C ALA A 41 5.17 27.47 -2.92
N THR A 42 4.78 26.63 -3.88
CA THR A 42 5.29 26.67 -5.26
C THR A 42 4.13 26.58 -6.25
N ALA A 43 4.40 26.51 -7.54
CA ALA A 43 3.36 26.27 -8.54
C ALA A 43 2.80 24.84 -8.50
N SER A 44 3.56 23.87 -7.99
CA SER A 44 3.21 22.44 -7.97
C SER A 44 2.99 21.86 -6.57
N LEU A 45 3.51 22.50 -5.52
CA LEU A 45 3.29 22.12 -4.12
C LEU A 45 2.30 23.10 -3.48
N ILE A 46 1.37 22.54 -2.73
CA ILE A 46 0.33 23.26 -2.00
C ILE A 46 0.51 23.11 -0.50
N GLY A 47 -0.20 23.93 0.27
CA GLY A 47 -0.38 23.74 1.72
C GLY A 47 -1.65 22.96 2.05
N GLY A 48 -2.11 23.09 3.30
CA GLY A 48 -3.43 22.60 3.68
C GLY A 48 -4.52 23.43 3.01
N ILE A 49 -5.25 22.82 2.09
CA ILE A 49 -6.30 23.46 1.29
C ILE A 49 -7.65 23.30 1.94
N SER A 50 -8.51 24.32 1.75
CA SER A 50 -9.87 24.32 2.31
C SER A 50 -10.94 24.21 1.25
N GLY A 51 -10.88 25.03 0.21
CA GLY A 51 -11.90 25.08 -0.83
C GLY A 51 -11.33 24.92 -2.23
N ILE A 52 -12.08 24.26 -3.08
CA ILE A 52 -11.79 24.11 -4.51
C ILE A 52 -13.03 24.34 -5.34
N ALA A 53 -12.87 24.84 -6.56
CA ALA A 53 -13.96 25.00 -7.52
C ALA A 53 -13.47 24.74 -8.94
N TYR A 54 -14.31 24.15 -9.79
CA TYR A 54 -14.04 23.90 -11.19
C TYR A 54 -14.94 24.74 -12.09
N GLY A 55 -14.38 25.36 -13.09
CA GLY A 55 -15.10 26.06 -14.16
C GLY A 55 -14.18 26.62 -15.21
N ALA A 56 -14.64 26.79 -16.44
CA ALA A 56 -13.83 27.26 -17.58
C ALA A 56 -12.53 26.46 -17.78
N ASP A 57 -12.61 25.13 -17.67
CA ASP A 57 -11.46 24.20 -17.79
C ASP A 57 -10.31 24.51 -16.82
N THR A 58 -10.65 25.05 -15.64
CA THR A 58 -9.71 25.48 -14.62
C THR A 58 -10.17 25.02 -13.25
N LEU A 59 -9.26 24.43 -12.46
CA LEU A 59 -9.46 24.20 -11.03
C LEU A 59 -8.86 25.38 -10.25
N PHE A 60 -9.68 26.01 -9.43
CA PHE A 60 -9.31 27.05 -8.49
C PHE A 60 -9.13 26.43 -7.12
N VAL A 61 -8.02 26.72 -6.45
CA VAL A 61 -7.64 26.11 -5.18
C VAL A 61 -7.33 27.19 -4.15
N ALA A 62 -8.15 27.28 -3.11
CA ALA A 62 -7.89 28.12 -1.96
C ALA A 62 -6.80 27.50 -1.08
N ASP A 63 -5.55 27.88 -1.32
CA ASP A 63 -4.35 27.40 -0.65
C ASP A 63 -4.00 28.33 0.51
N SER A 64 -4.71 28.15 1.61
CA SER A 64 -4.51 28.94 2.82
C SER A 64 -3.43 28.38 3.74
N ASN A 65 -3.20 27.06 3.70
CA ASN A 65 -2.45 26.29 4.70
C ASN A 65 -2.97 26.51 6.14
N HIS A 66 -4.24 26.89 6.27
CA HIS A 66 -4.85 27.22 7.56
C HIS A 66 -5.09 25.96 8.42
N PHE A 67 -5.46 24.85 7.80
CA PHE A 67 -5.67 23.55 8.46
C PHE A 67 -4.38 22.71 8.52
N GLY A 68 -3.46 22.94 7.60
CA GLY A 68 -2.15 22.27 7.58
C GLY A 68 -1.11 22.93 8.49
N SER A 69 -1.44 24.05 9.11
CA SER A 69 -0.55 24.69 10.08
C SER A 69 -0.50 24.04 11.45
N PHE A 70 -1.00 22.85 11.61
CA PHE A 70 -0.32 21.89 12.45
C PHE A 70 1.06 21.58 11.88
N GLY A 71 1.60 22.49 11.03
CA GLY A 71 2.97 22.48 10.60
C GLY A 71 3.81 22.32 11.84
N ALA A 72 4.46 21.16 11.92
CA ALA A 72 5.61 21.06 12.79
C ALA A 72 6.35 22.37 12.57
N PRO A 73 6.63 23.15 13.63
CA PRO A 73 7.47 24.33 13.48
C PRO A 73 8.65 23.88 12.61
N ASP A 74 9.06 24.74 11.65
CA ASP A 74 10.33 24.48 11.00
C ASP A 74 11.31 24.14 12.12
N GLY A 75 12.34 23.33 11.89
CA GLY A 75 13.25 22.89 12.95
C GLY A 75 13.80 24.02 13.85
N ASN A 76 13.35 25.26 13.67
CA ASN A 76 13.64 26.49 14.43
C ASN A 76 12.44 27.00 15.24
N GLY A 77 11.30 26.29 15.26
CA GLY A 77 10.13 26.63 16.08
C GLY A 77 9.22 27.73 15.50
N ASN A 78 9.37 28.13 14.24
CA ASN A 78 8.46 29.08 13.61
C ASN A 78 7.15 28.37 13.21
N PRO A 79 5.96 28.96 13.46
CA PRO A 79 4.71 28.40 12.99
C PRO A 79 4.72 28.25 11.47
N GLY A 80 4.16 27.17 10.94
CA GLY A 80 4.04 26.92 9.52
C GLY A 80 3.47 28.15 8.79
N GLN A 81 4.06 28.52 7.66
CA GLN A 81 3.65 29.72 6.93
C GLN A 81 2.32 29.45 6.23
N ASN A 82 1.33 30.30 6.46
CA ASN A 82 0.10 30.33 5.67
C ASN A 82 0.43 30.79 4.25
N ASN A 83 -0.09 30.08 3.23
CA ASN A 83 0.23 30.41 1.83
C ASN A 83 -0.55 31.65 1.32
N ASN A 84 -1.73 31.96 1.90
CA ASN A 84 -2.52 33.17 1.64
C ASN A 84 -2.78 33.45 0.15
N ARG A 85 -3.16 32.41 -0.63
CA ARG A 85 -3.25 32.50 -2.09
C ARG A 85 -4.38 31.63 -2.65
N VAL A 86 -4.76 31.92 -3.90
CA VAL A 86 -5.56 31.02 -4.73
C VAL A 86 -4.74 30.62 -5.95
N LEU A 87 -4.57 29.31 -6.15
CA LEU A 87 -3.92 28.75 -7.32
C LEU A 87 -4.95 28.43 -8.40
N MET A 88 -4.56 28.62 -9.67
CA MET A 88 -5.37 28.31 -10.84
C MET A 88 -4.65 27.29 -11.72
N PHE A 89 -5.23 26.07 -11.79
CA PHE A 89 -4.75 25.01 -12.67
C PHE A 89 -5.59 25.01 -13.93
N GLY A 90 -5.14 25.73 -14.96
CA GLY A 90 -5.84 25.86 -16.25
C GLY A 90 -5.50 24.75 -17.23
N GLY A 91 -6.39 24.51 -18.20
CA GLY A 91 -6.22 23.45 -19.20
C GLY A 91 -6.34 22.04 -18.62
N LEU A 92 -7.20 21.89 -17.64
CA LEU A 92 -7.32 20.70 -16.82
C LEU A 92 -7.77 19.47 -17.64
N SER A 93 -8.60 19.68 -18.66
CA SER A 93 -9.03 18.63 -19.60
C SER A 93 -7.87 17.98 -20.38
N ASN A 94 -6.75 18.69 -20.53
CA ASN A 94 -5.53 18.17 -21.12
C ASN A 94 -4.59 17.54 -20.08
N ALA A 95 -4.58 18.07 -18.86
CA ALA A 95 -3.73 17.63 -17.76
C ALA A 95 -4.33 16.39 -17.05
N VAL A 96 -5.66 16.33 -16.92
CA VAL A 96 -6.42 15.18 -16.45
C VAL A 96 -7.36 14.74 -17.58
N PRO A 97 -6.90 14.00 -18.58
CA PRO A 97 -7.74 13.54 -19.66
C PRO A 97 -8.93 12.75 -19.12
N GLN A 98 -10.05 12.79 -19.83
CA GLN A 98 -11.22 11.98 -19.48
C GLN A 98 -10.78 10.52 -19.27
N PRO A 99 -11.38 9.76 -18.36
CA PRO A 99 -10.96 8.39 -18.07
C PRO A 99 -10.82 7.51 -19.32
N THR A 100 -11.70 7.69 -20.29
CA THR A 100 -11.68 6.95 -21.56
C THR A 100 -10.65 7.45 -22.57
N ALA A 101 -10.04 8.62 -22.39
CA ALA A 101 -9.02 9.12 -23.29
C ALA A 101 -7.73 8.27 -23.20
N ASN A 102 -6.97 8.24 -24.32
CA ASN A 102 -5.66 7.59 -24.30
C ASN A 102 -4.67 8.45 -23.52
N PHE A 103 -4.18 7.93 -22.42
CA PHE A 103 -3.22 8.60 -21.54
C PHE A 103 -1.81 8.39 -22.08
N ALA A 104 -1.29 9.30 -22.86
CA ALA A 104 0.13 9.31 -23.23
C ALA A 104 0.90 10.08 -22.15
N LEU A 105 1.60 9.34 -21.29
CA LEU A 105 2.44 9.95 -20.26
C LEU A 105 3.66 10.62 -20.88
N THR A 106 3.77 11.92 -20.71
CA THR A 106 4.84 12.72 -21.29
C THR A 106 5.85 13.29 -20.27
N SER A 107 5.62 13.07 -18.95
CA SER A 107 6.51 13.62 -17.92
C SER A 107 7.27 12.52 -17.16
N ASN A 108 8.56 12.76 -16.97
CA ASN A 108 9.49 11.80 -16.36
C ASN A 108 9.50 11.83 -14.81
N SER A 109 8.73 12.70 -14.15
CA SER A 109 8.85 12.90 -12.71
C SER A 109 7.64 12.46 -11.88
N CYS A 110 6.43 12.42 -12.46
CA CYS A 110 5.23 11.97 -11.79
C CYS A 110 4.10 11.75 -12.81
N ALA A 111 3.73 10.51 -13.01
CA ALA A 111 2.73 10.14 -14.02
C ALA A 111 1.28 10.44 -13.61
N ILE A 112 1.02 10.56 -12.30
CA ILE A 112 -0.31 10.86 -11.73
C ILE A 112 -0.49 12.34 -11.37
N CYS A 113 0.57 13.16 -11.45
CA CYS A 113 0.51 14.55 -11.04
C CYS A 113 -0.10 15.42 -12.13
N VAL A 114 -1.10 16.18 -11.75
CA VAL A 114 -1.61 17.28 -12.58
C VAL A 114 -0.71 18.48 -12.43
N GLY A 115 0.28 18.58 -13.24
CA GLY A 115 1.15 19.73 -13.51
C GLY A 115 1.33 20.83 -12.45
N SER A 116 1.74 21.99 -12.93
CA SER A 116 1.85 23.20 -12.09
C SER A 116 0.68 24.14 -12.33
N ALA A 117 0.28 24.90 -11.32
CA ALA A 117 -0.65 26.00 -11.47
C ALA A 117 -0.12 27.00 -12.53
N SER A 118 -1.01 27.51 -13.34
CA SER A 118 -0.71 28.48 -14.38
C SER A 118 -0.69 29.92 -13.86
N LEU A 119 -1.49 30.21 -12.83
CA LEU A 119 -1.62 31.54 -12.22
C LEU A 119 -1.78 31.42 -10.71
N VAL A 120 -1.44 32.51 -10.00
CA VAL A 120 -1.70 32.72 -8.59
C VAL A 120 -2.36 34.07 -8.35
N LEU A 121 -3.35 34.10 -7.45
CA LEU A 121 -3.99 35.32 -6.93
C LEU A 121 -3.68 35.45 -5.43
N GLY A 122 -3.65 36.67 -4.94
CA GLY A 122 -3.35 36.96 -3.54
C GLY A 122 -1.86 37.07 -3.24
N GLN A 123 -1.00 36.75 -4.20
CA GLN A 123 0.44 36.81 -4.12
C GLN A 123 1.04 37.26 -5.45
N PRO A 124 2.17 37.99 -5.44
CA PRO A 124 2.84 38.45 -6.67
C PRO A 124 3.47 37.31 -7.47
N ASP A 125 3.80 36.19 -6.83
CA ASP A 125 4.39 34.99 -7.44
C ASP A 125 4.02 33.72 -6.64
N PHE A 126 4.43 32.53 -7.14
CA PHE A 126 4.10 31.25 -6.52
C PHE A 126 4.83 30.97 -5.21
N SER A 127 5.90 31.67 -4.90
CA SER A 127 6.74 31.44 -3.72
C SER A 127 6.44 32.39 -2.56
N SER A 128 5.74 33.49 -2.85
CA SER A 128 5.35 34.49 -1.85
C SER A 128 4.19 33.99 -0.99
N THR A 129 4.20 34.32 0.32
CA THR A 129 3.23 33.84 1.31
C THR A 129 2.72 34.95 2.24
N ASN A 130 3.04 36.23 1.98
CA ASN A 130 2.66 37.33 2.84
C ASN A 130 1.14 37.59 2.77
N TYR A 131 0.47 37.75 3.91
CA TYR A 131 -0.90 38.22 3.91
C TYR A 131 -0.97 39.72 3.61
N ALA A 132 -2.06 40.14 2.99
CA ALA A 132 -2.28 41.57 2.73
C ALA A 132 -3.79 41.91 2.74
N ILE A 133 -4.06 43.19 3.00
CA ILE A 133 -5.42 43.74 3.02
C ILE A 133 -5.51 44.74 1.86
N SER A 134 -5.74 44.28 0.65
CA SER A 134 -5.81 45.08 -0.57
C SER A 134 -6.75 44.42 -1.58
N SER A 135 -6.88 44.94 -2.77
CA SER A 135 -7.62 44.29 -3.87
C SER A 135 -6.87 43.08 -4.48
N THR A 136 -5.55 42.99 -4.24
CA THR A 136 -4.70 41.89 -4.73
C THR A 136 -4.21 40.98 -3.61
N GLY A 137 -4.41 41.32 -2.31
CA GLY A 137 -3.92 40.51 -1.20
C GLY A 137 -5.03 39.72 -0.52
N MET A 138 -4.67 38.65 0.15
CA MET A 138 -5.57 37.76 0.90
C MET A 138 -4.98 37.40 2.26
N ARG A 139 -5.83 36.87 3.15
CA ARG A 139 -5.41 36.27 4.42
C ARG A 139 -6.27 35.06 4.72
N ALA A 140 -5.63 33.88 4.72
CA ALA A 140 -6.27 32.60 4.91
C ALA A 140 -7.56 32.41 4.06
N PRO A 141 -7.49 32.47 2.71
CA PRO A 141 -8.66 32.22 1.88
C PRO A 141 -9.10 30.75 2.05
N THR A 142 -10.40 30.52 2.32
CA THR A 142 -10.93 29.17 2.60
C THR A 142 -11.90 28.66 1.54
N GLY A 143 -12.71 29.53 0.95
CA GLY A 143 -13.71 29.17 -0.05
C GLY A 143 -13.43 29.81 -1.39
N VAL A 144 -13.71 29.09 -2.47
CA VAL A 144 -13.62 29.60 -3.83
C VAL A 144 -14.82 29.08 -4.65
N ALA A 145 -15.37 29.91 -5.51
CA ALA A 145 -16.50 29.57 -6.37
C ALA A 145 -16.43 30.23 -7.74
N THR A 146 -16.92 29.52 -8.76
CA THR A 146 -17.04 30.08 -10.10
C THR A 146 -18.24 29.49 -10.85
N ASP A 147 -18.83 30.25 -11.75
CA ASP A 147 -19.81 29.79 -12.76
C ASP A 147 -19.14 29.64 -14.15
N GLY A 148 -17.80 29.69 -14.21
CA GLY A 148 -17.02 29.67 -15.45
C GLY A 148 -16.83 31.09 -16.07
N LYS A 149 -17.39 32.13 -15.47
CA LYS A 149 -17.21 33.54 -15.89
C LYS A 149 -16.76 34.43 -14.75
N VAL A 150 -17.41 34.33 -13.63
CA VAL A 150 -17.13 35.08 -12.40
C VAL A 150 -16.31 34.19 -11.45
N LEU A 151 -15.37 34.76 -10.74
CA LEU A 151 -14.66 34.12 -9.63
C LEU A 151 -14.99 34.86 -8.34
N ALA A 152 -15.31 34.12 -7.28
CA ALA A 152 -15.43 34.67 -5.93
C ALA A 152 -14.57 33.87 -4.94
N VAL A 153 -13.94 34.58 -3.99
CA VAL A 153 -13.06 34.00 -2.98
C VAL A 153 -13.44 34.50 -1.59
N ALA A 154 -13.71 33.56 -0.68
CA ALA A 154 -13.88 33.87 0.74
C ALA A 154 -12.49 34.10 1.36
N ASP A 155 -12.16 35.35 1.61
CA ASP A 155 -10.93 35.84 2.23
C ASP A 155 -11.20 35.96 3.76
N SER A 156 -11.17 34.81 4.42
CA SER A 156 -11.80 34.54 5.71
C SER A 156 -11.27 35.39 6.84
N ASP A 157 -9.97 35.45 7.02
CA ASP A 157 -9.33 36.24 8.08
C ASP A 157 -9.41 37.76 7.84
N ASN A 158 -9.73 38.16 6.61
CA ASN A 158 -10.04 39.54 6.27
C ASN A 158 -11.55 39.86 6.32
N ASN A 159 -12.38 38.90 6.75
CA ASN A 159 -13.83 39.06 6.95
C ASN A 159 -14.56 39.56 5.70
N ARG A 160 -14.25 39.02 4.51
CA ARG A 160 -14.77 39.49 3.23
C ARG A 160 -14.81 38.41 2.16
N VAL A 161 -15.55 38.70 1.09
CA VAL A 161 -15.49 37.97 -0.18
C VAL A 161 -14.97 38.91 -1.27
N LEU A 162 -13.97 38.47 -2.02
CA LEU A 162 -13.43 39.15 -3.19
C LEU A 162 -14.08 38.60 -4.46
N ILE A 163 -14.44 39.45 -5.41
CA ILE A 163 -15.14 39.08 -6.65
C ILE A 163 -14.38 39.62 -7.87
N TRP A 164 -14.13 38.75 -8.84
CA TRP A 164 -13.68 39.07 -10.19
C TRP A 164 -14.83 38.76 -11.16
N HIS A 165 -15.29 39.76 -11.93
CA HIS A 165 -16.41 39.59 -12.89
C HIS A 165 -16.00 38.84 -14.16
N THR A 166 -14.70 38.62 -14.34
CA THR A 166 -14.12 37.77 -15.38
C THR A 166 -13.04 36.90 -14.75
N ILE A 167 -12.90 35.67 -15.24
CA ILE A 167 -11.83 34.79 -14.78
C ILE A 167 -10.49 35.48 -14.96
N PRO A 168 -9.66 35.60 -13.92
CA PRO A 168 -8.34 36.22 -13.98
C PRO A 168 -7.43 35.59 -15.02
N THR A 169 -6.65 36.42 -15.73
CA THR A 169 -5.74 36.00 -16.79
C THR A 169 -4.28 36.42 -16.54
N SER A 170 -4.02 37.10 -15.43
CA SER A 170 -2.67 37.51 -15.03
C SER A 170 -2.43 37.23 -13.55
N MET A 171 -1.16 37.07 -13.18
CA MET A 171 -0.71 36.94 -11.80
C MET A 171 -1.16 38.14 -10.97
N ASP A 172 -1.53 37.89 -9.71
CA ASP A 172 -1.91 38.94 -8.74
C ASP A 172 -2.95 39.94 -9.27
N GLN A 173 -3.85 39.52 -10.17
CA GLN A 173 -4.89 40.38 -10.73
C GLN A 173 -5.80 40.92 -9.63
N PRO A 174 -6.05 42.23 -9.52
CA PRO A 174 -6.89 42.80 -8.48
C PRO A 174 -8.35 42.37 -8.65
N ALA A 175 -9.03 42.15 -7.52
CA ALA A 175 -10.48 41.94 -7.49
C ALA A 175 -11.23 43.21 -7.90
N ASP A 176 -12.39 43.00 -8.56
CA ASP A 176 -13.24 44.10 -9.00
C ASP A 176 -14.10 44.66 -7.87
N VAL A 177 -14.60 43.77 -6.98
CA VAL A 177 -15.57 44.10 -5.94
C VAL A 177 -15.21 43.35 -4.63
N VAL A 178 -15.52 44.00 -3.49
CA VAL A 178 -15.48 43.38 -2.15
C VAL A 178 -16.85 43.46 -1.50
N VAL A 179 -17.29 42.34 -0.92
CA VAL A 179 -18.49 42.26 -0.05
C VAL A 179 -18.10 41.86 1.35
N GLY A 180 -18.95 42.20 2.33
CA GLY A 180 -18.62 42.00 3.76
C GLY A 180 -17.83 43.16 4.36
N GLN A 181 -17.21 44.00 3.50
CA GLN A 181 -16.45 45.18 3.90
C GLN A 181 -16.83 46.37 2.98
N PRO A 182 -16.75 47.62 3.47
CA PRO A 182 -17.07 48.81 2.68
C PRO A 182 -16.06 49.10 1.56
N ASN A 183 -14.83 48.62 1.68
CA ASN A 183 -13.75 48.78 0.72
C ASN A 183 -12.66 47.69 0.93
N PHE A 184 -11.66 47.64 0.04
CA PHE A 184 -10.62 46.61 0.04
C PHE A 184 -9.63 46.67 1.20
N THR A 185 -9.61 47.76 1.99
CA THR A 185 -8.65 47.96 3.10
C THR A 185 -9.30 47.83 4.48
N SER A 186 -10.59 47.57 4.55
CA SER A 186 -11.33 47.34 5.80
C SER A 186 -11.42 45.85 6.13
N VAL A 187 -11.38 45.53 7.44
CA VAL A 187 -11.50 44.15 8.00
C VAL A 187 -12.40 44.13 9.25
N ALA A 188 -13.27 45.09 9.38
CA ALA A 188 -14.12 45.22 10.57
C ALA A 188 -15.09 44.04 10.73
N VAL A 189 -15.22 43.56 11.94
CA VAL A 189 -16.18 42.51 12.31
C VAL A 189 -17.51 43.12 12.70
N ALA A 190 -18.62 42.66 12.14
CA ALA A 190 -19.95 43.07 12.53
C ALA A 190 -21.00 42.03 12.05
N THR A 191 -22.19 42.08 12.66
CA THR A 191 -23.33 41.25 12.32
C THR A 191 -24.43 42.15 11.69
N THR A 192 -24.32 42.43 10.38
CA THR A 192 -25.26 43.22 9.58
C THR A 192 -25.47 42.61 8.20
N ALA A 193 -26.40 43.12 7.40
CA ALA A 193 -26.59 42.67 6.01
C ALA A 193 -25.36 42.96 5.10
N LYS A 194 -24.45 43.83 5.52
CA LYS A 194 -23.27 44.29 4.73
C LYS A 194 -21.93 43.83 5.24
N SER A 195 -21.90 43.06 6.34
CA SER A 195 -20.69 42.63 7.01
C SER A 195 -20.63 41.13 7.13
N LEU A 196 -19.41 40.60 7.16
CA LEU A 196 -19.09 39.17 7.32
C LEU A 196 -18.11 39.00 8.51
N VAL A 197 -18.10 37.79 9.10
CA VAL A 197 -17.09 37.41 10.10
C VAL A 197 -16.61 36.00 9.81
N GLY A 198 -15.37 35.86 9.39
CA GLY A 198 -14.77 34.58 9.04
C GLY A 198 -15.58 33.76 8.04
N PRO A 199 -15.93 34.30 6.84
CA PRO A 199 -16.67 33.53 5.85
C PRO A 199 -15.80 32.37 5.35
N GLU A 200 -16.28 31.12 5.43
CA GLU A 200 -15.51 29.95 4.99
C GLU A 200 -15.91 29.42 3.62
N SER A 201 -17.12 29.68 3.16
CA SER A 201 -17.55 29.21 1.84
C SER A 201 -18.33 30.28 1.07
N VAL A 202 -18.17 30.24 -0.23
CA VAL A 202 -18.94 31.00 -1.20
C VAL A 202 -19.37 30.08 -2.32
N TRP A 203 -20.58 30.32 -2.89
CA TRP A 203 -21.10 29.58 -4.05
C TRP A 203 -21.77 30.54 -5.03
N ILE A 204 -21.60 30.25 -6.32
CA ILE A 204 -22.24 31.03 -7.40
C ILE A 204 -23.10 30.09 -8.24
N GLN A 205 -24.38 30.42 -8.39
CA GLN A 205 -25.30 29.62 -9.19
C GLN A 205 -26.41 30.52 -9.80
N ASN A 206 -26.62 30.42 -11.10
CA ASN A 206 -27.69 31.15 -11.84
C ASN A 206 -27.70 32.66 -11.55
N GLY A 207 -26.51 33.28 -11.46
CA GLY A 207 -26.32 34.72 -11.19
C GLY A 207 -26.59 35.14 -9.74
N LYS A 208 -26.84 34.22 -8.84
CA LYS A 208 -26.88 34.41 -7.38
C LYS A 208 -25.57 34.07 -6.72
N MET A 209 -25.31 34.65 -5.55
CA MET A 209 -24.20 34.34 -4.71
C MET A 209 -24.68 33.96 -3.30
N PHE A 210 -24.10 32.91 -2.74
CA PHE A 210 -24.38 32.42 -1.39
C PHE A 210 -23.06 32.45 -0.60
N VAL A 211 -23.11 32.89 0.66
CA VAL A 211 -21.94 33.02 1.52
C VAL A 211 -22.24 32.37 2.87
N ALA A 212 -21.44 31.39 3.27
CA ALA A 212 -21.42 30.89 4.62
C ALA A 212 -20.63 31.88 5.50
N ASP A 213 -21.34 32.65 6.29
CA ASP A 213 -20.81 33.64 7.26
C ASP A 213 -20.62 32.95 8.59
N THR A 214 -19.58 32.12 8.64
CA THR A 214 -19.36 31.04 9.60
C THR A 214 -19.38 31.49 11.04
N SER A 215 -18.61 32.51 11.39
CA SER A 215 -18.55 33.02 12.76
C SER A 215 -19.78 33.83 13.19
N ASN A 216 -20.63 34.21 12.25
CA ASN A 216 -21.97 34.77 12.52
C ASN A 216 -23.07 33.70 12.53
N HIS A 217 -22.70 32.41 12.33
CA HIS A 217 -23.63 31.27 12.37
C HIS A 217 -24.82 31.40 11.43
N ARG A 218 -24.57 31.81 10.15
CA ARG A 218 -25.61 32.11 9.16
C ARG A 218 -25.13 31.93 7.73
N VAL A 219 -26.06 31.81 6.82
CA VAL A 219 -25.80 31.90 5.36
C VAL A 219 -26.48 33.16 4.83
N LEU A 220 -25.77 33.95 4.02
CA LEU A 220 -26.24 35.13 3.34
C LEU A 220 -26.45 34.81 1.86
N ILE A 221 -27.62 35.26 1.30
CA ILE A 221 -27.95 35.10 -0.11
C ILE A 221 -28.00 36.47 -0.76
N TYR A 222 -27.29 36.63 -1.88
CA TYR A 222 -27.32 37.76 -2.78
C TYR A 222 -28.06 37.32 -4.05
N ASN A 223 -29.20 37.95 -4.37
CA ASN A 223 -30.03 37.57 -5.52
C ASN A 223 -29.40 37.92 -6.88
N SER A 224 -28.33 38.69 -6.88
CA SER A 224 -27.47 38.97 -8.02
C SER A 224 -26.00 39.05 -7.59
N ILE A 225 -25.07 38.74 -8.48
CA ILE A 225 -23.66 38.95 -8.23
C ILE A 225 -23.39 40.43 -7.94
N PRO A 226 -22.80 40.79 -6.78
CA PRO A 226 -22.53 42.18 -6.41
C PRO A 226 -21.64 42.89 -7.44
N THR A 227 -22.01 44.13 -7.84
CA THR A 227 -21.26 44.96 -8.77
C THR A 227 -20.66 46.21 -8.09
N ALA A 228 -20.84 46.36 -6.78
CA ALA A 228 -20.30 47.47 -6.00
C ALA A 228 -19.83 46.95 -4.63
N ASN A 229 -18.88 47.65 -4.02
CA ASN A 229 -18.37 47.31 -2.71
C ASN A 229 -19.43 47.47 -1.61
N GLY A 230 -19.39 46.60 -0.61
CA GLY A 230 -20.23 46.67 0.59
C GLY A 230 -21.74 46.56 0.31
N VAL A 231 -22.15 45.89 -0.76
CA VAL A 231 -23.58 45.64 -1.03
C VAL A 231 -24.19 44.79 0.08
N ALA A 232 -25.46 45.05 0.45
CA ALA A 232 -26.17 44.23 1.44
C ALA A 232 -26.64 42.92 0.83
N ALA A 233 -26.61 41.83 1.60
CA ALA A 233 -27.32 40.60 1.27
C ALA A 233 -28.84 40.79 1.30
N ASP A 234 -29.56 40.01 0.47
CA ASP A 234 -31.01 40.07 0.35
C ASP A 234 -31.73 39.16 1.34
N VAL A 235 -31.13 38.00 1.68
CA VAL A 235 -31.75 37.00 2.57
C VAL A 235 -30.71 36.47 3.54
N VAL A 236 -31.13 36.17 4.77
CA VAL A 236 -30.35 35.50 5.81
C VAL A 236 -31.04 34.21 6.26
N LEU A 237 -30.24 33.12 6.37
CA LEU A 237 -30.69 31.83 6.89
C LEU A 237 -29.87 31.49 8.12
N GLY A 238 -30.41 30.69 9.04
CA GLY A 238 -29.77 30.28 10.29
C GLY A 238 -29.91 31.30 11.44
N GLN A 239 -30.41 32.49 11.13
CA GLN A 239 -30.65 33.55 12.08
C GLN A 239 -31.98 34.25 11.75
N ALA A 240 -32.66 34.78 12.77
CA ALA A 240 -33.95 35.40 12.64
C ALA A 240 -33.92 36.66 11.73
N ASN A 241 -32.79 37.38 11.72
CA ASN A 241 -32.57 38.57 10.92
C ASN A 241 -31.06 38.85 10.77
N PHE A 242 -30.72 39.90 10.02
CA PHE A 242 -29.32 40.27 9.72
C PHE A 242 -28.46 40.74 10.91
N THR A 243 -29.07 41.04 12.05
CA THR A 243 -28.38 41.61 13.21
C THR A 243 -28.30 40.65 14.41
N THR A 244 -28.84 39.45 14.27
CA THR A 244 -28.78 38.41 15.29
C THR A 244 -27.61 37.46 15.01
N THR A 245 -26.98 36.98 16.08
CA THR A 245 -26.02 35.89 16.12
C THR A 245 -26.08 35.17 17.45
N PHE A 246 -25.43 34.05 17.61
CA PHE A 246 -25.35 33.34 18.89
C PHE A 246 -24.20 33.88 19.74
N ASP A 247 -24.39 33.82 21.07
CA ASP A 247 -23.33 34.08 22.03
C ASP A 247 -22.28 32.94 21.96
N PRO A 248 -21.01 33.22 21.61
CA PRO A 248 -19.98 32.21 21.54
C PRO A 248 -19.83 31.36 22.82
N ALA A 249 -20.12 31.95 24.01
CA ALA A 249 -20.05 31.24 25.28
C ALA A 249 -21.21 30.22 25.49
N LYS A 250 -22.21 30.21 24.61
CA LYS A 250 -23.42 29.37 24.72
C LYS A 250 -23.64 28.43 23.56
N LEU A 251 -22.71 28.31 22.63
CA LEU A 251 -22.87 27.50 21.44
C LEU A 251 -23.23 26.05 21.74
N THR A 252 -22.60 25.46 22.76
CA THR A 252 -22.87 24.07 23.18
C THR A 252 -24.27 23.86 23.79
N SER A 253 -24.98 24.93 24.14
CA SER A 253 -26.34 24.88 24.68
C SER A 253 -27.41 25.18 23.63
N ILE A 254 -27.04 25.42 22.37
CA ILE A 254 -27.97 25.69 21.28
C ILE A 254 -28.60 24.36 20.86
N VAL A 255 -29.90 24.25 21.00
CA VAL A 255 -30.67 23.11 20.48
C VAL A 255 -30.81 23.26 18.97
N ALA A 256 -30.48 22.19 18.22
CA ALA A 256 -30.63 22.15 16.78
C ALA A 256 -32.10 22.39 16.37
N SER A 257 -32.32 23.01 15.23
CA SER A 257 -33.64 23.24 14.67
C SER A 257 -33.55 23.46 13.14
N PRO A 258 -34.64 23.36 12.37
CA PRO A 258 -34.60 23.62 10.93
C PRO A 258 -34.30 25.07 10.54
N THR A 259 -34.22 25.97 11.51
CA THR A 259 -34.05 27.43 11.31
C THR A 259 -32.74 27.97 11.91
N ASN A 260 -31.93 27.14 12.55
CA ASN A 260 -30.61 27.57 13.05
C ASN A 260 -29.51 26.71 12.48
N MET A 261 -28.28 27.20 12.59
CA MET A 261 -27.04 26.49 12.28
C MET A 261 -25.90 27.02 13.13
N ILE A 262 -24.88 26.20 13.38
CA ILE A 262 -23.68 26.57 14.11
C ILE A 262 -22.45 26.37 13.22
N SER A 263 -21.72 27.47 12.98
CA SER A 263 -20.49 27.46 12.17
C SER A 263 -20.68 26.78 10.81
N PRO A 264 -21.59 27.27 9.93
CA PRO A 264 -21.73 26.74 8.59
C PRO A 264 -20.42 26.92 7.81
N THR A 265 -19.86 25.84 7.25
CA THR A 265 -18.59 25.82 6.54
C THR A 265 -18.70 25.58 5.05
N GLY A 266 -19.81 25.01 4.58
CA GLY A 266 -20.02 24.69 3.19
C GLY A 266 -21.39 25.16 2.70
N VAL A 267 -21.45 25.72 1.49
CA VAL A 267 -22.69 26.07 0.81
C VAL A 267 -22.62 25.68 -0.66
N SER A 268 -23.68 25.08 -1.20
CA SER A 268 -23.80 24.68 -2.60
C SER A 268 -25.24 24.79 -3.09
N SER A 269 -25.44 24.86 -4.40
CA SER A 269 -26.76 24.84 -5.03
C SER A 269 -26.68 24.27 -6.43
N ASP A 270 -27.67 23.47 -6.83
CA ASP A 270 -27.89 22.98 -8.20
C ASP A 270 -28.74 23.95 -9.04
N GLY A 271 -29.09 25.09 -8.48
CA GLY A 271 -29.97 26.10 -9.09
C GLY A 271 -31.46 25.95 -8.74
N ILE A 272 -31.83 24.86 -8.07
CA ILE A 272 -33.16 24.57 -7.53
C ILE A 272 -33.11 24.49 -6.01
N HIS A 273 -32.25 23.61 -5.49
CA HIS A 273 -32.03 23.35 -4.08
C HIS A 273 -30.93 24.27 -3.53
N LEU A 274 -30.94 24.44 -2.21
CA LEU A 274 -29.82 24.99 -1.48
C LEU A 274 -29.36 23.95 -0.46
N PHE A 275 -28.05 23.75 -0.34
CA PHE A 275 -27.38 22.83 0.57
C PHE A 275 -26.43 23.61 1.47
N VAL A 276 -26.49 23.35 2.76
CA VAL A 276 -25.60 24.02 3.75
C VAL A 276 -25.02 22.98 4.72
N VAL A 277 -23.73 22.97 4.85
CA VAL A 277 -23.03 22.21 5.90
C VAL A 277 -23.15 22.98 7.21
N ASP A 278 -23.77 22.39 8.19
CA ASP A 278 -23.88 22.87 9.57
C ASP A 278 -22.89 22.10 10.44
N LEU A 279 -21.61 22.51 10.36
CA LEU A 279 -20.48 21.80 10.98
C LEU A 279 -20.68 21.58 12.46
N GLY A 280 -21.09 22.61 13.20
CA GLY A 280 -21.21 22.56 14.66
C GLY A 280 -22.40 21.72 15.14
N GLN A 281 -23.27 21.26 14.23
CA GLN A 281 -24.38 20.37 14.52
C GLN A 281 -24.31 19.05 13.72
N ASN A 282 -23.14 18.73 13.15
CA ASN A 282 -22.84 17.47 12.46
C ASN A 282 -23.89 17.06 11.42
N ARG A 283 -24.31 17.99 10.56
CA ARG A 283 -25.37 17.74 9.57
C ARG A 283 -25.23 18.59 8.31
N VAL A 284 -25.96 18.17 7.28
CA VAL A 284 -26.20 18.97 6.08
C VAL A 284 -27.69 19.31 5.99
N LEU A 285 -28.01 20.59 5.87
CA LEU A 285 -29.38 21.09 5.69
C LEU A 285 -29.68 21.29 4.21
N ILE A 286 -30.87 20.89 3.78
CA ILE A 286 -31.34 21.00 2.39
C ILE A 286 -32.64 21.77 2.37
N TRP A 287 -32.70 22.79 1.50
CA TRP A 287 -33.94 23.48 1.10
C TRP A 287 -34.32 22.99 -0.31
N ASN A 288 -35.53 22.47 -0.47
CA ASN A 288 -36.06 21.99 -1.76
C ASN A 288 -36.27 23.11 -2.79
N LYS A 289 -36.20 24.37 -2.34
CA LYS A 289 -36.18 25.58 -3.17
C LYS A 289 -35.27 26.62 -2.54
N ILE A 290 -34.54 27.35 -3.37
CA ILE A 290 -33.72 28.46 -2.89
C ILE A 290 -34.61 29.45 -2.13
N PRO A 291 -34.33 29.70 -0.82
CA PRO A 291 -35.13 30.60 0.00
C PRO A 291 -35.12 32.05 -0.51
N THR A 292 -36.30 32.70 -0.41
CA THR A 292 -36.49 34.11 -0.76
C THR A 292 -36.86 34.98 0.44
N SER A 293 -36.94 34.37 1.63
CA SER A 293 -37.31 35.06 2.88
C SER A 293 -36.31 34.68 3.96
N ASN A 294 -36.08 35.61 4.89
CA ASN A 294 -35.19 35.35 6.05
C ASN A 294 -35.74 34.21 6.89
N ASN A 295 -34.79 33.46 7.47
CA ASN A 295 -35.04 32.40 8.44
C ASN A 295 -36.03 31.31 7.92
N THR A 296 -36.05 31.06 6.61
CA THR A 296 -36.82 29.97 6.03
C THR A 296 -36.29 28.65 6.59
N PRO A 297 -37.15 27.76 7.15
CA PRO A 297 -36.70 26.47 7.66
C PRO A 297 -36.19 25.56 6.54
N ALA A 298 -35.19 24.74 6.84
CA ALA A 298 -34.74 23.66 5.97
C ALA A 298 -35.82 22.58 5.87
N ASP A 299 -35.90 21.93 4.70
CA ASP A 299 -36.90 20.88 4.41
C ASP A 299 -36.38 19.48 4.79
N VAL A 300 -35.07 19.23 4.62
CA VAL A 300 -34.41 17.92 4.84
C VAL A 300 -33.08 18.12 5.53
N GLU A 301 -32.69 17.14 6.34
CA GLU A 301 -31.37 17.07 6.91
C GLU A 301 -30.71 15.70 6.67
N ILE A 302 -29.41 15.69 6.59
CA ILE A 302 -28.56 14.50 6.46
C ILE A 302 -27.56 14.47 7.61
N GLY A 303 -27.27 13.28 8.14
CA GLY A 303 -26.34 13.06 9.23
C GLY A 303 -26.99 12.94 10.61
N GLN A 304 -28.29 13.27 10.71
CA GLN A 304 -29.03 13.23 11.97
C GLN A 304 -30.35 12.47 11.80
N PRO A 305 -30.90 11.88 12.87
CA PRO A 305 -32.20 11.22 12.78
C PRO A 305 -33.38 12.19 12.59
N ASP A 306 -33.22 13.43 13.06
CA ASP A 306 -34.25 14.46 13.01
C ASP A 306 -33.63 15.88 13.13
N MET A 307 -34.42 16.91 12.80
CA MET A 307 -34.01 18.32 12.79
C MET A 307 -33.59 18.93 14.14
N VAL A 308 -33.69 18.18 15.23
CA VAL A 308 -33.35 18.69 16.59
C VAL A 308 -32.15 17.94 17.18
N SER A 309 -31.67 16.90 16.54
CA SER A 309 -30.46 16.18 16.91
C SER A 309 -29.19 16.83 16.33
N ASN A 310 -28.06 16.63 17.01
CA ASN A 310 -26.77 17.19 16.62
C ASN A 310 -25.59 16.28 17.00
N LEU A 311 -25.82 14.98 17.08
CA LEU A 311 -24.83 14.01 17.49
C LEU A 311 -23.71 13.90 16.44
N SER A 312 -22.47 13.69 16.91
CA SER A 312 -21.39 13.23 16.04
C SER A 312 -21.53 11.73 15.87
N ASP A 313 -21.61 11.25 14.64
CA ASP A 313 -21.75 9.86 14.31
C ASP A 313 -22.99 9.17 14.95
N ASN A 314 -22.86 7.90 15.27
CA ASN A 314 -23.87 7.14 15.98
C ASN A 314 -23.75 7.28 17.50
N SER A 315 -23.09 8.36 17.97
CA SER A 315 -22.90 8.58 19.39
C SER A 315 -24.23 8.82 20.11
N TYR A 316 -24.44 8.06 21.16
CA TYR A 316 -25.57 8.20 22.04
C TYR A 316 -25.24 9.11 23.22
N LEU A 317 -26.23 9.76 23.76
CA LEU A 317 -26.20 10.19 25.15
C LEU A 317 -26.07 8.94 26.01
N THR A 318 -24.86 8.41 26.15
CA THR A 318 -24.56 7.26 26.97
C THR A 318 -24.98 7.55 28.40
N PRO A 319 -25.79 6.69 29.04
CA PRO A 319 -25.76 6.63 30.49
C PRO A 319 -24.30 6.44 30.92
N ALA A 320 -23.85 7.14 31.96
CA ALA A 320 -22.47 7.26 32.40
C ALA A 320 -21.68 5.96 32.70
N ASN A 321 -22.16 4.81 32.30
CA ASN A 321 -21.65 3.48 32.63
C ASN A 321 -21.51 2.52 31.44
N VAL A 322 -21.62 2.98 30.20
CA VAL A 322 -21.41 2.10 29.03
C VAL A 322 -20.00 2.32 28.49
N THR A 323 -19.20 1.30 28.56
CA THR A 323 -17.85 1.28 27.98
C THR A 323 -17.95 0.91 26.50
N GLN A 324 -17.30 1.69 25.65
CA GLN A 324 -17.06 1.35 24.27
C GLN A 324 -16.08 0.17 24.24
N ASP A 325 -16.33 -0.84 23.42
CA ASP A 325 -15.39 -1.94 23.28
C ASP A 325 -14.11 -1.50 22.54
N ALA A 326 -13.12 -2.38 22.48
CA ALA A 326 -11.81 -2.10 21.87
C ALA A 326 -11.86 -1.88 20.35
N ILE A 327 -12.99 -2.16 19.69
CA ILE A 327 -13.21 -1.99 18.25
C ILE A 327 -14.16 -0.82 17.95
N GLY A 328 -14.64 -0.10 18.95
CA GLY A 328 -15.51 1.05 18.77
C GLY A 328 -16.99 0.74 18.68
N TYR A 329 -17.42 -0.47 18.98
CA TYR A 329 -18.85 -0.83 19.06
C TYR A 329 -19.45 -0.43 20.40
N ASN A 330 -20.71 0.00 20.39
CA ASN A 330 -21.45 0.38 21.58
C ASN A 330 -22.35 -0.79 22.04
N GLU A 331 -21.84 -1.60 22.96
CA GLU A 331 -22.60 -2.73 23.51
C GLU A 331 -23.88 -2.28 24.25
N GLY A 332 -24.98 -2.96 23.97
CA GLY A 332 -26.23 -2.80 24.70
C GLY A 332 -27.03 -1.53 24.41
N LEU A 333 -26.68 -0.77 23.37
CA LEU A 333 -27.42 0.42 22.94
C LEU A 333 -28.23 0.14 21.67
N THR A 334 -29.44 0.71 21.62
CA THR A 334 -30.23 0.71 20.37
C THR A 334 -29.73 1.84 19.47
N SER A 335 -29.19 1.53 18.30
CA SER A 335 -28.79 2.54 17.30
C SER A 335 -29.99 3.35 16.85
N VAL A 336 -29.78 4.66 16.64
CA VAL A 336 -30.78 5.54 16.02
C VAL A 336 -30.64 5.57 14.51
N LEU A 337 -29.40 5.53 13.98
CA LEU A 337 -29.08 5.68 12.56
C LEU A 337 -28.55 4.40 11.94
N CYS A 338 -27.56 3.77 12.59
CA CYS A 338 -26.87 2.60 12.04
C CYS A 338 -27.62 1.29 12.31
N GLN A 339 -27.51 0.35 11.39
CA GLN A 339 -28.02 -1.00 11.58
C GLN A 339 -27.00 -1.83 12.38
N SER A 340 -27.49 -2.84 13.08
CA SER A 340 -26.61 -3.80 13.78
C SER A 340 -25.75 -4.57 12.77
N THR A 341 -24.46 -4.72 13.11
CA THR A 341 -23.50 -5.52 12.33
C THR A 341 -23.45 -6.99 12.77
N GLY A 342 -24.13 -7.35 13.86
CA GLY A 342 -24.17 -8.70 14.43
C GLY A 342 -24.55 -8.65 15.90
N ASN A 343 -24.27 -9.74 16.62
CA ASN A 343 -24.41 -9.83 18.06
C ASN A 343 -23.06 -10.20 18.69
N ASP A 344 -22.86 -9.77 19.92
CA ASP A 344 -21.75 -10.25 20.76
C ASP A 344 -21.97 -11.72 21.22
N ASP A 345 -21.02 -12.27 21.98
CA ASP A 345 -21.07 -13.63 22.50
C ASP A 345 -22.25 -13.88 23.45
N ASP A 346 -22.82 -12.82 24.05
CA ASP A 346 -23.99 -12.87 24.94
C ASP A 346 -25.31 -12.63 24.19
N GLY A 347 -25.26 -12.45 22.87
CA GLY A 347 -26.42 -12.24 22.00
C GLY A 347 -26.94 -10.81 21.96
N THR A 348 -26.17 -9.85 22.47
CA THR A 348 -26.51 -8.40 22.42
C THR A 348 -26.14 -7.83 21.05
N ALA A 349 -27.01 -7.03 20.45
CA ALA A 349 -26.78 -6.44 19.14
C ALA A 349 -25.64 -5.41 19.19
N LEU A 350 -24.66 -5.58 18.32
CA LEU A 350 -23.52 -4.66 18.11
C LEU A 350 -23.88 -3.63 17.05
N PHE A 351 -23.55 -2.35 17.29
CA PHE A 351 -23.78 -1.25 16.35
C PHE A 351 -22.47 -0.52 16.09
N PRO A 352 -22.15 -0.19 14.83
CA PRO A 352 -20.95 0.58 14.51
C PRO A 352 -21.11 2.04 14.96
N ASN A 353 -20.00 2.72 15.24
CA ASN A 353 -19.99 4.14 15.57
C ASN A 353 -20.40 5.01 14.41
N LEU A 354 -20.11 4.59 13.18
CA LEU A 354 -20.44 5.31 11.95
C LEU A 354 -21.02 4.34 10.92
N CYS A 355 -21.83 4.88 10.00
CA CYS A 355 -22.43 4.14 8.91
C CYS A 355 -22.75 5.10 7.75
N GLU A 356 -23.49 4.62 6.75
CA GLU A 356 -23.91 5.38 5.56
C GLU A 356 -24.84 6.57 5.84
N LYS A 357 -25.32 6.74 7.09
CA LYS A 357 -26.25 7.80 7.50
C LYS A 357 -25.64 8.82 8.46
N THR A 358 -24.46 8.57 8.99
CA THR A 358 -23.83 9.41 10.01
C THR A 358 -22.88 10.43 9.42
N LEU A 359 -22.68 11.55 10.12
CA LEU A 359 -21.70 12.59 9.83
C LEU A 359 -20.97 13.01 11.10
N SER A 360 -19.69 13.35 10.94
CA SER A 360 -18.85 13.97 11.97
C SER A 360 -18.09 15.15 11.38
N PHE A 361 -18.30 16.35 11.89
CA PHE A 361 -17.64 17.58 11.41
C PHE A 361 -17.59 17.68 9.88
N PRO A 362 -18.73 17.57 9.18
CA PRO A 362 -18.78 17.72 7.72
C PRO A 362 -18.23 19.09 7.31
N ARG A 363 -17.43 19.15 6.22
CA ARG A 363 -16.70 20.35 5.79
C ARG A 363 -17.27 20.99 4.52
N ALA A 364 -17.61 20.16 3.54
CA ALA A 364 -18.11 20.65 2.26
C ALA A 364 -19.31 19.83 1.76
N VAL A 365 -20.12 20.47 0.95
CA VAL A 365 -21.23 19.86 0.20
C VAL A 365 -21.20 20.34 -1.24
N LEU A 366 -21.43 19.42 -2.18
CA LEU A 366 -21.48 19.72 -3.62
C LEU A 366 -22.66 19.00 -4.24
N ALA A 367 -23.53 19.74 -4.88
CA ALA A 367 -24.58 19.19 -5.73
C ALA A 367 -24.19 19.32 -7.20
N ALA A 368 -23.95 18.21 -7.87
CA ALA A 368 -23.51 18.20 -9.27
C ALA A 368 -23.91 16.89 -9.96
N GLY A 369 -24.26 16.95 -11.26
CA GLY A 369 -24.60 15.78 -12.04
C GLY A 369 -25.84 15.02 -11.53
N GLY A 370 -26.74 15.67 -10.79
CA GLY A 370 -27.93 15.05 -10.17
C GLY A 370 -27.60 14.31 -8.85
N ARG A 371 -26.38 14.37 -8.38
CA ARG A 371 -25.85 13.74 -7.16
C ARG A 371 -25.61 14.78 -6.07
N LEU A 372 -25.49 14.28 -4.84
CA LEU A 372 -24.98 15.05 -3.71
C LEU A 372 -23.70 14.38 -3.20
N PHE A 373 -22.66 15.20 -3.00
CA PHE A 373 -21.39 14.80 -2.42
C PHE A 373 -21.21 15.55 -1.09
N ILE A 374 -20.82 14.85 -0.05
CA ILE A 374 -20.54 15.43 1.29
C ILE A 374 -19.13 15.04 1.71
N ALA A 375 -18.26 16.01 1.98
CA ALA A 375 -17.00 15.82 2.63
C ALA A 375 -17.23 15.69 4.14
N ASP A 376 -17.21 14.47 4.65
CA ASP A 376 -17.40 14.10 6.04
C ASP A 376 -16.04 14.10 6.75
N GLY A 377 -15.56 15.31 7.06
CA GLY A 377 -14.17 15.59 7.40
C GLY A 377 -13.71 14.99 8.71
N GLY A 378 -14.59 14.74 9.69
CA GLY A 378 -14.25 14.09 10.94
C GLY A 378 -14.19 12.56 10.84
N ASN A 379 -14.70 11.99 9.75
CA ASN A 379 -14.67 10.55 9.45
C ASN A 379 -13.76 10.23 8.23
N ASP A 380 -12.93 11.19 7.83
CA ASP A 380 -11.91 11.00 6.80
C ASP A 380 -12.45 10.39 5.49
N ARG A 381 -13.67 10.81 5.07
CA ARG A 381 -14.38 10.23 3.91
C ARG A 381 -15.22 11.23 3.12
N VAL A 382 -15.59 10.85 1.91
CA VAL A 382 -16.62 11.53 1.12
C VAL A 382 -17.81 10.58 0.91
N LEU A 383 -19.00 11.03 1.26
CA LEU A 383 -20.23 10.31 1.03
C LEU A 383 -20.88 10.80 -0.28
N ILE A 384 -21.35 9.87 -1.11
CA ILE A 384 -22.00 10.15 -2.39
C ILE A 384 -23.44 9.61 -2.34
N TYR A 385 -24.39 10.48 -2.68
CA TYR A 385 -25.78 10.15 -2.88
C TYR A 385 -26.07 10.25 -4.40
N ASN A 386 -26.45 9.18 -5.03
CA ASN A 386 -26.72 9.12 -6.46
C ASN A 386 -27.96 9.94 -6.87
N LYS A 387 -28.73 10.39 -5.90
CA LYS A 387 -29.86 11.29 -6.06
C LYS A 387 -29.90 12.30 -4.91
N ILE A 388 -30.41 13.50 -5.16
CA ILE A 388 -30.63 14.46 -4.08
C ILE A 388 -31.62 13.85 -3.05
N PRO A 389 -31.21 13.75 -1.78
CA PRO A 389 -32.07 13.22 -0.72
C PRO A 389 -33.32 14.05 -0.51
N THR A 390 -34.45 13.38 -0.29
CA THR A 390 -35.77 14.01 -0.05
C THR A 390 -36.36 13.66 1.31
N ALA A 391 -35.61 12.94 2.12
CA ALA A 391 -36.00 12.55 3.48
C ALA A 391 -34.82 12.70 4.43
N ASN A 392 -35.11 12.94 5.70
CA ASN A 392 -34.10 13.00 6.75
C ASN A 392 -33.37 11.66 6.91
N ALA A 393 -32.14 11.69 7.38
CA ALA A 393 -31.33 10.50 7.63
C ALA A 393 -31.19 9.56 6.41
N ALA A 394 -31.22 10.11 5.19
CA ALA A 394 -31.01 9.31 4.00
C ALA A 394 -29.63 8.66 4.05
N ALA A 395 -29.55 7.40 3.60
CA ALA A 395 -28.31 6.66 3.46
C ALA A 395 -27.54 7.12 2.21
N ALA A 396 -26.23 7.24 2.32
CA ALA A 396 -25.35 7.40 1.17
C ALA A 396 -25.27 6.09 0.37
N ASP A 397 -25.04 6.20 -0.94
CA ASP A 397 -24.93 5.06 -1.84
C ASP A 397 -23.49 4.56 -1.95
N ILE A 398 -22.48 5.48 -1.83
CA ILE A 398 -21.06 5.22 -2.06
C ILE A 398 -20.22 5.99 -1.06
N VAL A 399 -19.09 5.40 -0.63
CA VAL A 399 -18.07 6.04 0.20
C VAL A 399 -16.71 6.04 -0.50
N LEU A 400 -16.04 7.20 -0.48
CA LEU A 400 -14.64 7.35 -0.92
C LEU A 400 -13.77 7.74 0.26
N GLY A 401 -12.49 7.34 0.25
CA GLY A 401 -11.53 7.64 1.31
C GLY A 401 -11.51 6.61 2.44
N GLN A 402 -12.49 5.71 2.46
CA GLN A 402 -12.56 4.56 3.36
C GLN A 402 -13.01 3.33 2.56
N PRO A 403 -12.63 2.10 2.97
CA PRO A 403 -13.01 0.89 2.25
C PRO A 403 -14.52 0.61 2.29
N ASP A 404 -15.18 1.04 3.35
CA ASP A 404 -16.60 0.86 3.61
C ASP A 404 -17.18 1.99 4.47
N PHE A 405 -18.46 1.92 4.82
CA PHE A 405 -19.17 2.94 5.59
C PHE A 405 -18.91 2.93 7.09
N ILE A 406 -18.30 1.87 7.62
CA ILE A 406 -18.10 1.67 9.06
C ILE A 406 -16.64 1.85 9.48
N THR A 407 -15.74 2.02 8.53
CA THR A 407 -14.30 2.26 8.77
C THR A 407 -14.02 3.76 8.87
N ASP A 408 -13.15 4.13 9.82
CA ASP A 408 -12.53 5.44 9.98
C ASP A 408 -11.04 5.24 10.25
N ASN A 409 -10.24 5.21 9.19
CA ASN A 409 -8.80 4.98 9.26
C ASN A 409 -8.07 5.98 8.35
N PRO A 410 -7.70 7.16 8.88
CA PRO A 410 -7.01 8.17 8.09
C PRO A 410 -5.63 7.67 7.66
N SER A 411 -5.32 7.81 6.37
CA SER A 411 -4.00 7.46 5.86
C SER A 411 -3.67 8.21 4.57
N VAL A 412 -2.43 8.03 4.11
CA VAL A 412 -1.93 8.58 2.83
C VAL A 412 -2.15 7.64 1.64
N ALA A 413 -2.81 6.50 1.82
CA ALA A 413 -3.06 5.55 0.74
C ALA A 413 -3.87 6.19 -0.41
N ALA A 414 -3.78 5.60 -1.60
CA ALA A 414 -4.46 6.12 -2.80
C ALA A 414 -6.00 6.05 -2.69
N ASN A 415 -6.55 5.23 -1.80
CA ASN A 415 -7.99 5.11 -1.50
C ASN A 415 -8.37 5.62 -0.11
N ALA A 416 -7.47 6.33 0.58
CA ALA A 416 -7.72 6.92 1.89
C ALA A 416 -7.49 8.43 1.85
N MET A 417 -8.04 9.14 2.83
CA MET A 417 -7.85 10.59 2.98
C MET A 417 -7.82 10.98 4.45
N GLN A 418 -7.49 12.23 4.73
CA GLN A 418 -7.51 12.79 6.07
C GLN A 418 -8.11 14.20 6.06
N THR A 419 -9.24 14.35 6.74
CA THR A 419 -10.02 15.59 6.84
C THR A 419 -10.31 16.24 5.47
N PRO A 420 -11.09 15.57 4.59
CA PRO A 420 -11.49 16.19 3.34
C PRO A 420 -12.34 17.44 3.59
N ALA A 421 -11.99 18.57 2.92
CA ALA A 421 -12.61 19.86 3.20
C ALA A 421 -13.16 20.59 1.97
N GLY A 422 -12.82 20.20 0.75
CA GLY A 422 -13.29 20.84 -0.47
C GLY A 422 -13.66 19.84 -1.56
N LEU A 423 -14.67 20.16 -2.36
CA LEU A 423 -15.19 19.32 -3.43
C LEU A 423 -15.39 20.12 -4.72
N ALA A 424 -14.99 19.53 -5.87
CA ALA A 424 -15.31 20.08 -7.19
C ALA A 424 -15.57 18.94 -8.19
N TRP A 425 -16.34 19.21 -9.24
CA TRP A 425 -16.76 18.24 -10.24
C TRP A 425 -16.63 18.80 -11.66
N ASP A 426 -16.00 18.07 -12.59
CA ASP A 426 -15.80 18.48 -13.98
C ASP A 426 -16.77 17.80 -14.99
N GLY A 427 -17.61 16.91 -14.50
CA GLY A 427 -18.52 16.09 -15.32
C GLY A 427 -18.17 14.61 -15.35
N ALA A 428 -16.93 14.26 -15.04
CA ALA A 428 -16.43 12.88 -14.98
C ALA A 428 -15.51 12.61 -13.80
N ASN A 429 -14.83 13.64 -13.27
CA ASN A 429 -13.90 13.51 -12.17
C ASN A 429 -14.37 14.32 -10.96
N LEU A 430 -14.32 13.70 -9.79
CA LEU A 430 -14.49 14.36 -8.50
C LEU A 430 -13.12 14.73 -7.93
N TYR A 431 -12.91 16.01 -7.69
CA TYR A 431 -11.75 16.56 -7.02
C TYR A 431 -12.07 16.69 -5.54
N VAL A 432 -11.23 16.16 -4.69
CA VAL A 432 -11.38 16.18 -3.23
C VAL A 432 -10.15 16.81 -2.60
N ALA A 433 -10.32 17.89 -1.88
CA ALA A 433 -9.27 18.49 -1.05
C ALA A 433 -9.01 17.61 0.17
N ASP A 434 -7.97 16.81 0.11
CA ASP A 434 -7.47 15.93 1.19
C ASP A 434 -6.51 16.75 2.07
N THR A 435 -7.10 17.55 2.96
CA THR A 435 -6.50 18.74 3.57
C THR A 435 -5.28 18.43 4.41
N LEU A 436 -5.36 17.45 5.32
CA LEU A 436 -4.24 17.12 6.22
C LEU A 436 -3.14 16.29 5.52
N ASN A 437 -3.47 15.62 4.41
CA ASN A 437 -2.48 15.01 3.53
C ASN A 437 -1.90 16.00 2.50
N VAL A 438 -2.33 17.27 2.52
CA VAL A 438 -1.76 18.38 1.71
C VAL A 438 -1.82 18.06 0.21
N ARG A 439 -2.94 17.50 -0.27
CA ARG A 439 -3.14 17.10 -1.67
C ARG A 439 -4.59 17.24 -2.12
N ILE A 440 -4.81 17.28 -3.43
CA ILE A 440 -6.15 17.11 -4.02
C ILE A 440 -6.17 15.75 -4.70
N MET A 441 -7.09 14.90 -4.29
CA MET A 441 -7.33 13.59 -4.88
C MET A 441 -8.32 13.71 -6.04
N ILE A 442 -8.09 12.99 -7.14
CA ILE A 442 -8.94 12.97 -8.32
C ILE A 442 -9.54 11.59 -8.50
N PHE A 443 -10.82 11.45 -8.21
CA PHE A 443 -11.59 10.21 -8.38
C PHE A 443 -12.35 10.26 -9.70
N SER A 444 -12.27 9.20 -10.49
CA SER A 444 -12.96 9.10 -11.79
C SER A 444 -14.01 7.99 -11.75
N ILE A 445 -15.11 8.21 -12.50
CA ILE A 445 -16.10 7.15 -12.74
C ILE A 445 -15.50 6.05 -13.62
N GLY A 446 -15.92 4.81 -13.42
CA GLY A 446 -15.49 3.65 -14.19
C GLY A 446 -16.41 2.45 -13.98
N GLU A 447 -16.08 1.33 -14.60
CA GLU A 447 -16.76 0.05 -14.36
C GLU A 447 -16.21 -0.58 -13.08
N ASN A 448 -17.09 -1.01 -12.17
CA ASN A 448 -16.69 -1.74 -10.97
C ASN A 448 -16.34 -3.20 -11.34
N ALA A 449 -15.22 -3.36 -12.04
CA ALA A 449 -14.76 -4.63 -12.58
C ALA A 449 -13.55 -5.21 -11.84
N LEU A 450 -12.95 -4.46 -10.90
CA LEU A 450 -11.80 -4.88 -10.09
C LEU A 450 -12.20 -5.00 -8.61
N PRO A 451 -11.83 -6.07 -7.91
CA PRO A 451 -11.98 -6.12 -6.46
C PRO A 451 -10.98 -5.17 -5.80
N ILE A 452 -11.32 -4.66 -4.61
CA ILE A 452 -10.48 -3.70 -3.84
C ILE A 452 -9.05 -4.26 -3.61
N SER A 453 -8.93 -5.57 -3.43
CA SER A 453 -7.65 -6.30 -3.28
C SER A 453 -7.27 -7.10 -4.52
N GLY A 454 -7.64 -6.63 -5.72
CA GLY A 454 -7.56 -7.40 -6.95
C GLY A 454 -6.18 -7.54 -7.59
N VAL A 455 -5.20 -6.77 -7.13
CA VAL A 455 -3.82 -6.86 -7.59
C VAL A 455 -3.02 -7.72 -6.62
N VAL A 456 -2.54 -8.88 -7.09
CA VAL A 456 -1.81 -9.82 -6.22
C VAL A 456 -0.47 -10.22 -6.83
N ASN A 457 0.51 -10.55 -5.98
CA ASN A 457 1.75 -11.17 -6.39
C ASN A 457 1.44 -12.47 -7.15
N ALA A 458 1.92 -12.59 -8.39
CA ALA A 458 1.57 -13.69 -9.29
C ALA A 458 2.06 -15.07 -8.78
N ALA A 459 3.05 -15.10 -7.94
CA ALA A 459 3.62 -16.34 -7.40
C ALA A 459 2.96 -16.77 -6.09
N SER A 460 2.74 -15.86 -5.13
CA SER A 460 2.19 -16.23 -3.82
C SER A 460 0.68 -16.45 -3.81
N ARG A 461 -0.12 -15.62 -4.41
CA ARG A 461 -1.60 -15.73 -4.56
C ARG A 461 -2.41 -15.97 -3.28
N GLU A 462 -1.86 -16.59 -2.24
CA GLU A 462 -2.52 -16.91 -0.97
C GLU A 462 -1.87 -16.14 0.18
N ILE A 463 -2.67 -15.84 1.20
CA ILE A 463 -2.24 -15.09 2.40
C ILE A 463 -1.97 -16.10 3.50
N PHE A 464 -0.75 -16.11 4.07
CA PHE A 464 -0.39 -16.87 5.25
C PHE A 464 -0.25 -15.94 6.45
N ALA A 465 -0.85 -16.34 7.57
CA ALA A 465 -0.68 -15.59 8.80
C ALA A 465 0.74 -15.79 9.35
N LEU A 466 1.34 -14.71 9.83
CA LEU A 466 2.63 -14.76 10.51
C LEU A 466 2.70 -13.79 11.68
N ALA A 467 3.64 -14.04 12.59
CA ALA A 467 4.04 -13.13 13.66
C ALA A 467 5.52 -13.37 13.99
N SER A 468 6.12 -12.48 14.75
CA SER A 468 7.52 -12.59 15.14
C SER A 468 7.71 -12.58 16.65
N VAL A 469 8.83 -13.17 17.11
CA VAL A 469 9.32 -13.03 18.49
C VAL A 469 10.66 -12.32 18.43
N THR A 470 10.72 -11.12 18.98
CA THR A 470 11.95 -10.31 19.06
C THR A 470 12.66 -10.59 20.37
N LEU A 471 13.97 -10.86 20.29
CA LEU A 471 14.86 -11.06 21.44
C LEU A 471 15.68 -9.80 21.72
N GLY A 472 16.03 -9.61 23.01
CA GLY A 472 16.86 -8.48 23.43
C GLY A 472 17.28 -8.59 24.89
N GLY A 473 17.82 -7.49 25.44
CA GLY A 473 18.25 -7.41 26.83
C GLY A 473 19.64 -7.98 27.10
N THR A 474 19.96 -8.17 28.38
CA THR A 474 21.24 -8.71 28.83
C THR A 474 21.05 -10.15 29.28
N LEU A 475 21.90 -11.03 28.78
CA LEU A 475 21.81 -12.48 29.04
C LEU A 475 22.32 -12.86 30.43
N THR A 476 21.56 -13.68 31.14
CA THR A 476 21.93 -14.21 32.46
C THR A 476 21.96 -15.75 32.42
N ALA A 477 23.05 -16.35 32.86
CA ALA A 477 23.22 -17.80 32.82
C ALA A 477 22.13 -18.52 33.65
N SER A 478 21.54 -19.57 33.08
CA SER A 478 20.45 -20.39 33.60
C SER A 478 19.06 -19.79 33.41
N ASP A 479 18.94 -18.58 32.90
CA ASP A 479 17.63 -18.04 32.52
C ASP A 479 17.12 -18.74 31.26
N THR A 480 15.80 -18.70 31.06
CA THR A 480 15.15 -19.35 29.92
C THR A 480 14.35 -18.39 29.08
N ILE A 481 14.42 -18.59 27.77
CA ILE A 481 13.59 -17.92 26.77
C ILE A 481 12.66 -19.00 26.20
N THR A 482 11.34 -18.76 26.26
CA THR A 482 10.32 -19.73 25.83
C THR A 482 9.43 -19.11 24.74
N ILE A 483 9.28 -19.81 23.63
CA ILE A 483 8.26 -19.53 22.60
C ILE A 483 7.18 -20.60 22.73
N SER A 484 5.91 -20.18 22.87
CA SER A 484 4.75 -21.05 23.01
C SER A 484 3.83 -20.89 21.80
N ILE A 485 3.46 -21.98 21.13
CA ILE A 485 2.64 -22.02 19.90
C ILE A 485 1.47 -22.97 20.10
N GLY A 486 0.24 -22.49 19.85
CA GLY A 486 -1.02 -23.26 20.02
C GLY A 486 -2.03 -22.97 18.91
N THR A 487 -3.17 -23.70 18.89
CA THR A 487 -4.23 -23.52 17.87
C THR A 487 -5.48 -22.84 18.39
N ASP A 488 -5.68 -22.79 19.69
CA ASP A 488 -6.73 -22.04 20.39
C ASP A 488 -6.32 -21.79 21.86
N ALA A 489 -7.06 -20.94 22.55
CA ALA A 489 -6.80 -20.61 23.97
C ALA A 489 -6.94 -21.80 24.94
N ASN A 490 -7.52 -22.91 24.50
CA ASN A 490 -7.78 -24.13 25.29
C ASN A 490 -6.87 -25.32 24.90
N ALA A 491 -6.15 -25.23 23.77
CA ALA A 491 -5.20 -26.25 23.34
C ALA A 491 -3.90 -26.14 24.15
N THR A 492 -3.28 -27.30 24.44
CA THR A 492 -1.95 -27.32 25.06
C THR A 492 -0.92 -26.81 24.06
N ALA A 493 -0.37 -25.61 24.29
CA ALA A 493 0.64 -25.02 23.44
C ALA A 493 1.95 -25.84 23.49
N ALA A 494 2.59 -25.96 22.33
CA ALA A 494 3.96 -26.46 22.25
C ALA A 494 4.92 -25.40 22.76
N ASN A 495 5.85 -25.78 23.64
CA ASN A 495 6.83 -24.87 24.24
C ASN A 495 8.23 -25.19 23.73
N TYR A 496 8.88 -24.18 23.14
CA TYR A 496 10.25 -24.22 22.66
C TYR A 496 11.13 -23.39 23.60
N VAL A 497 11.99 -24.06 24.38
CA VAL A 497 12.70 -23.44 25.50
C VAL A 497 14.20 -23.44 25.24
N TYR A 498 14.79 -22.25 25.17
CA TYR A 498 16.24 -22.08 25.18
C TYR A 498 16.70 -21.70 26.58
N THR A 499 17.74 -22.39 27.11
CA THR A 499 18.37 -22.05 28.40
C THR A 499 19.70 -21.34 28.13
N VAL A 500 19.81 -20.12 28.61
CA VAL A 500 21.03 -19.29 28.49
C VAL A 500 22.19 -20.00 29.19
N THR A 501 23.25 -20.28 28.46
CA THR A 501 24.45 -20.94 29.02
C THR A 501 25.36 -19.93 29.70
N SER A 502 26.30 -20.42 30.52
CA SER A 502 27.32 -19.55 31.12
C SER A 502 28.26 -18.95 30.05
N ALA A 503 28.42 -19.61 28.91
CA ALA A 503 29.19 -19.11 27.79
C ALA A 503 28.45 -17.92 27.12
N ASP A 504 27.14 -18.02 26.91
CA ASP A 504 26.31 -16.96 26.35
C ASP A 504 26.37 -15.71 27.23
N ALA A 505 26.16 -15.88 28.54
CA ALA A 505 26.13 -14.77 29.49
C ALA A 505 27.51 -14.11 29.71
N SER A 506 28.59 -14.81 29.44
CA SER A 506 29.97 -14.28 29.59
C SER A 506 30.52 -13.64 28.31
N ASN A 507 29.84 -13.78 27.18
CA ASN A 507 30.26 -13.21 25.91
C ASN A 507 29.95 -11.69 25.88
N THR A 508 30.96 -10.91 25.50
CA THR A 508 30.84 -9.43 25.41
C THR A 508 30.11 -8.97 24.18
N ASP A 509 30.01 -9.81 23.13
CA ASP A 509 29.21 -9.55 21.94
C ASP A 509 27.79 -10.15 22.10
N THR A 510 26.96 -9.44 22.86
CA THR A 510 25.59 -9.85 23.14
C THR A 510 24.74 -9.99 21.87
N THR A 511 24.99 -9.18 20.84
CA THR A 511 24.24 -9.23 19.58
C THR A 511 24.47 -10.55 18.85
N SER A 512 25.71 -10.96 18.71
CA SER A 512 26.08 -12.24 18.07
C SER A 512 25.52 -13.44 18.82
N VAL A 513 25.49 -13.37 20.17
CA VAL A 513 24.89 -14.43 21.00
C VAL A 513 23.36 -14.47 20.81
N LEU A 514 22.67 -13.32 20.81
CA LEU A 514 21.23 -13.26 20.56
C LEU A 514 20.89 -13.79 19.16
N GLN A 515 21.70 -13.52 18.14
CA GLN A 515 21.54 -14.12 16.80
C GLN A 515 21.64 -15.65 16.84
N SER A 516 22.59 -16.18 17.63
CA SER A 516 22.73 -17.62 17.83
C SER A 516 21.53 -18.23 18.56
N ILE A 517 20.95 -17.51 19.53
CA ILE A 517 19.74 -17.95 20.27
C ILE A 517 18.52 -17.92 19.34
N VAL A 518 18.36 -16.87 18.49
CA VAL A 518 17.32 -16.81 17.45
C VAL A 518 17.40 -18.05 16.54
N THR A 519 18.61 -18.39 16.07
CA THR A 519 18.85 -19.56 15.24
C THR A 519 18.52 -20.86 15.98
N ALA A 520 18.87 -20.97 17.26
CA ALA A 520 18.59 -22.15 18.07
C ALA A 520 17.08 -22.36 18.29
N LEU A 521 16.33 -21.30 18.63
CA LEU A 521 14.89 -21.34 18.80
C LEU A 521 14.16 -21.68 17.50
N MET A 522 14.56 -21.08 16.38
CA MET A 522 14.05 -21.41 15.05
C MET A 522 14.25 -22.91 14.75
N ASN A 523 15.46 -23.43 15.00
CA ASN A 523 15.77 -24.83 14.79
C ASN A 523 14.98 -25.77 15.71
N MET A 524 14.69 -25.38 16.97
CA MET A 524 13.84 -26.17 17.88
C MET A 524 12.41 -26.30 17.33
N ILE A 525 11.83 -25.23 16.79
CA ILE A 525 10.48 -25.25 16.19
C ILE A 525 10.44 -26.14 14.96
N ASN A 526 11.53 -26.16 14.17
CA ASN A 526 11.57 -26.86 12.89
C ASN A 526 12.10 -28.30 12.98
N SER A 527 12.94 -28.66 13.97
CA SER A 527 13.59 -29.98 14.08
C SER A 527 12.67 -31.11 14.53
N ALA A 528 11.66 -30.81 15.37
CA ALA A 528 10.49 -31.64 15.60
C ALA A 528 9.30 -30.85 15.05
N PRO A 529 9.05 -30.90 13.71
CA PRO A 529 8.29 -29.85 13.04
C PRO A 529 6.95 -29.61 13.71
N ASP A 530 6.76 -28.37 14.13
CA ASP A 530 5.48 -27.95 14.70
C ASP A 530 4.36 -28.18 13.66
N PRO A 531 3.24 -28.79 14.04
CA PRO A 531 2.17 -29.12 13.08
C PRO A 531 1.48 -27.87 12.49
N ASN A 532 1.55 -26.74 13.17
CA ASN A 532 0.78 -25.54 12.83
C ASN A 532 1.62 -24.48 12.10
N VAL A 533 2.94 -24.46 12.35
CA VAL A 533 3.83 -23.39 11.86
C VAL A 533 5.15 -23.91 11.30
N THR A 534 5.78 -23.05 10.51
CA THR A 534 7.22 -23.06 10.21
C THR A 534 7.87 -21.83 10.82
N ALA A 535 9.14 -21.90 11.19
CA ALA A 535 9.88 -20.76 11.70
C ALA A 535 11.04 -20.40 10.76
N THR A 536 11.22 -19.09 10.51
CA THR A 536 12.38 -18.49 9.85
C THR A 536 13.04 -17.48 10.77
N GLN A 537 14.16 -16.90 10.39
CA GLN A 537 14.90 -15.94 11.23
C GLN A 537 15.16 -14.65 10.48
N ASP A 538 15.09 -13.54 11.21
CA ASP A 538 15.70 -12.27 10.83
C ASP A 538 16.77 -11.93 11.88
N LEU A 539 18.03 -12.12 11.51
CA LEU A 539 19.16 -11.90 12.40
C LEU A 539 19.47 -10.41 12.58
N SER A 540 19.04 -9.55 11.65
CA SER A 540 19.25 -8.11 11.73
C SER A 540 18.38 -7.48 12.81
N SER A 541 17.13 -7.94 12.92
CA SER A 541 16.16 -7.49 13.91
C SER A 541 16.05 -8.39 15.14
N LEU A 542 16.90 -9.43 15.24
CA LEU A 542 16.91 -10.44 16.33
C LEU A 542 15.56 -11.13 16.49
N GLN A 543 14.93 -11.54 15.37
CA GLN A 543 13.58 -12.12 15.36
C GLN A 543 13.56 -13.58 14.94
N VAL A 544 12.71 -14.35 15.63
CA VAL A 544 12.17 -15.62 15.12
C VAL A 544 10.82 -15.31 14.47
N ILE A 545 10.68 -15.52 13.17
CA ILE A 545 9.46 -15.31 12.42
C ILE A 545 8.72 -16.65 12.32
N VAL A 546 7.46 -16.65 12.73
CA VAL A 546 6.61 -17.85 12.78
C VAL A 546 5.50 -17.70 11.75
N THR A 547 5.44 -18.60 10.76
CA THR A 547 4.47 -18.58 9.64
C THR A 547 3.54 -19.76 9.74
N ALA A 548 2.24 -19.56 9.65
CA ALA A 548 1.25 -20.63 9.62
C ALA A 548 1.46 -21.58 8.43
N ARG A 549 1.24 -22.89 8.64
CA ARG A 549 1.20 -23.89 7.56
C ARG A 549 -0.11 -23.89 6.80
N ALA A 550 -1.18 -23.42 7.41
CA ALA A 550 -2.49 -23.26 6.79
C ALA A 550 -2.70 -21.81 6.35
N GLY A 551 -3.21 -21.60 5.15
CA GLY A 551 -3.54 -20.26 4.64
C GLY A 551 -4.83 -19.68 5.21
N GLY A 552 -5.03 -18.39 5.05
CA GLY A 552 -6.23 -17.67 5.42
C GLY A 552 -6.52 -17.65 6.92
N THR A 553 -7.80 -17.56 7.28
CA THR A 553 -8.26 -17.46 8.68
C THR A 553 -7.91 -18.65 9.55
N THR A 554 -7.72 -19.84 8.97
CA THR A 554 -7.29 -21.02 9.73
C THR A 554 -5.90 -20.82 10.31
N GLY A 555 -4.98 -20.23 9.54
CA GLY A 555 -3.63 -19.90 10.01
C GLY A 555 -3.63 -18.73 11.02
N ALA A 556 -4.55 -17.77 10.87
CA ALA A 556 -4.67 -16.64 11.78
C ALA A 556 -5.15 -17.02 13.20
N ASN A 557 -5.71 -18.22 13.38
CA ASN A 557 -6.13 -18.73 14.70
C ASN A 557 -4.97 -19.36 15.50
N VAL A 558 -3.76 -19.45 14.93
CA VAL A 558 -2.59 -19.96 15.66
C VAL A 558 -2.14 -18.92 16.68
N THR A 559 -2.07 -19.31 17.94
CA THR A 559 -1.62 -18.46 19.06
C THR A 559 -0.10 -18.47 19.20
N LEU A 560 0.48 -17.34 19.56
CA LEU A 560 1.91 -17.15 19.80
C LEU A 560 2.13 -16.39 21.11
N ALA A 561 3.02 -16.91 21.95
CA ALA A 561 3.48 -16.19 23.14
C ALA A 561 4.98 -16.34 23.30
N ALA A 562 5.61 -15.34 23.88
CA ALA A 562 7.03 -15.36 24.24
C ALA A 562 7.18 -14.95 25.70
N THR A 563 7.96 -15.71 26.48
CA THR A 563 8.22 -15.45 27.89
C THR A 563 9.66 -15.71 28.25
N VAL A 564 10.14 -15.08 29.30
CA VAL A 564 11.45 -15.34 29.90
C VAL A 564 11.25 -15.76 31.37
N SER A 565 12.28 -16.37 31.95
CA SER A 565 12.26 -16.78 33.38
C SER A 565 12.03 -15.60 34.31
N THR A 566 11.47 -15.84 35.49
CA THR A 566 11.19 -14.79 36.48
C THR A 566 12.47 -14.08 36.91
N ASN A 567 12.48 -12.76 36.83
CA ASN A 567 13.61 -11.86 37.11
C ASN A 567 14.75 -11.91 36.05
N ALA A 568 14.51 -12.48 34.87
CA ALA A 568 15.43 -12.41 33.76
C ALA A 568 15.69 -10.96 33.30
N THR A 569 16.87 -10.68 32.80
CA THR A 569 17.25 -9.36 32.26
C THR A 569 17.23 -9.37 30.73
N GLU A 570 17.18 -10.54 30.11
CA GLU A 570 16.82 -10.70 28.70
C GLU A 570 15.33 -10.45 28.47
N THR A 571 14.99 -10.14 27.25
CA THR A 571 13.61 -9.90 26.82
C THR A 571 13.24 -10.80 25.65
N ALA A 572 12.00 -11.27 25.64
CA ALA A 572 11.37 -11.91 24.49
C ALA A 572 9.95 -11.37 24.36
N SER A 573 9.62 -10.83 23.20
CA SER A 573 8.33 -10.21 22.94
C SER A 573 7.74 -10.73 21.64
N ALA A 574 6.55 -11.31 21.70
CA ALA A 574 5.77 -11.63 20.51
C ALA A 574 5.16 -10.34 19.93
N SER A 575 5.16 -10.21 18.60
CA SER A 575 4.55 -9.08 17.92
C SER A 575 3.02 -9.06 18.11
N ASP A 576 2.40 -10.24 18.15
CA ASP A 576 0.97 -10.45 18.27
C ASP A 576 0.68 -11.71 19.11
N ALA A 577 -0.47 -11.77 19.76
CA ALA A 577 -0.90 -12.93 20.53
C ALA A 577 -1.42 -14.09 19.63
N THR A 578 -1.81 -13.78 18.39
CA THR A 578 -2.15 -14.72 17.32
C THR A 578 -1.41 -14.32 16.07
N LEU A 579 -1.22 -15.26 15.15
CA LEU A 579 -0.61 -14.94 13.86
C LEU A 579 -1.53 -14.01 13.07
N ASN A 580 -0.93 -13.02 12.40
CA ASN A 580 -1.64 -11.94 11.72
C ASN A 580 -1.53 -12.09 10.20
N LEU A 581 -2.66 -12.03 9.49
CA LEU A 581 -2.71 -12.07 8.03
C LEU A 581 -2.11 -10.81 7.38
N ASN A 582 -2.03 -9.70 8.11
CA ASN A 582 -1.54 -8.43 7.56
C ASN A 582 -0.04 -8.41 7.24
N TYR A 583 0.75 -9.35 7.77
CA TYR A 583 2.20 -9.40 7.54
C TYR A 583 2.61 -10.15 6.28
N GLN A 584 1.75 -11.01 5.75
CA GLN A 584 2.02 -11.75 4.52
C GLN A 584 0.77 -11.71 3.63
N ASP A 585 0.55 -10.57 3.02
CA ASP A 585 -0.57 -10.30 2.14
C ASP A 585 -0.07 -10.29 0.68
N ALA A 586 -0.60 -11.19 -0.14
CA ALA A 586 -0.30 -11.24 -1.57
C ALA A 586 -0.66 -9.92 -2.29
N THR A 587 -1.46 -9.06 -1.67
CA THR A 587 -1.81 -7.72 -2.17
C THR A 587 -0.78 -6.63 -1.82
N GLN A 588 0.19 -6.92 -0.93
CA GLN A 588 1.36 -6.07 -0.72
C GLN A 588 2.38 -6.34 -1.83
N ILE A 589 2.73 -5.34 -2.60
CA ILE A 589 3.46 -5.52 -3.85
C ILE A 589 4.78 -4.75 -3.81
N ALA A 590 5.89 -5.44 -4.08
CA ALA A 590 7.19 -4.80 -4.23
C ALA A 590 7.40 -4.28 -5.66
N PRO A 591 8.21 -3.21 -5.86
CA PRO A 591 8.59 -2.76 -7.20
C PRO A 591 9.27 -3.88 -8.00
N GLY A 592 8.94 -3.99 -9.27
CA GLY A 592 9.45 -5.04 -10.17
C GLY A 592 8.72 -6.38 -10.09
N THR A 593 7.78 -6.55 -9.15
CA THR A 593 7.00 -7.79 -8.98
C THR A 593 6.14 -8.10 -10.20
N MET A 594 6.11 -9.37 -10.58
CA MET A 594 5.10 -9.92 -11.46
C MET A 594 3.78 -10.05 -10.72
N ILE A 595 2.73 -9.47 -11.27
CA ILE A 595 1.40 -9.44 -10.66
C ILE A 595 0.36 -10.15 -11.53
N SER A 596 -0.69 -10.64 -10.88
CA SER A 596 -1.95 -11.03 -11.49
C SER A 596 -3.08 -10.13 -11.00
N LEU A 597 -3.90 -9.67 -11.93
CA LEU A 597 -5.10 -8.91 -11.69
C LEU A 597 -6.29 -9.73 -12.18
N PHE A 598 -7.29 -9.94 -11.34
CA PHE A 598 -8.47 -10.74 -11.67
C PHE A 598 -9.72 -9.89 -11.77
N ALA A 599 -10.60 -10.26 -12.70
CA ALA A 599 -11.91 -9.63 -12.85
C ALA A 599 -12.84 -9.97 -11.68
N TYR A 600 -13.75 -9.04 -11.36
CA TYR A 600 -14.69 -9.12 -10.24
C TYR A 600 -16.12 -9.26 -10.75
N ASN A 601 -16.97 -10.01 -10.00
CA ASN A 601 -18.42 -10.17 -10.25
C ASN A 601 -18.81 -10.56 -11.68
N GLY A 602 -17.95 -11.32 -12.39
CA GLY A 602 -18.25 -11.73 -13.76
C GLY A 602 -18.11 -10.61 -14.78
N ALA A 603 -17.55 -9.47 -14.41
CA ALA A 603 -17.15 -8.41 -15.34
C ALA A 603 -16.04 -8.90 -16.28
N SER A 604 -15.88 -8.24 -17.41
CA SER A 604 -14.76 -8.47 -18.32
C SER A 604 -13.77 -7.31 -18.20
N ILE A 605 -12.49 -7.62 -18.00
CA ILE A 605 -11.40 -6.63 -17.95
C ILE A 605 -10.57 -6.61 -19.25
N SER A 606 -11.00 -7.35 -20.27
CA SER A 606 -10.40 -7.38 -21.60
C SER A 606 -11.36 -8.02 -22.60
N ASP A 607 -11.42 -7.50 -23.82
CA ASP A 607 -12.13 -8.13 -24.95
C ASP A 607 -11.30 -9.21 -25.65
N ILE A 608 -10.01 -9.29 -25.33
CA ILE A 608 -9.06 -10.15 -26.04
C ILE A 608 -8.41 -11.14 -25.09
N THR A 609 -7.91 -12.23 -25.67
CA THR A 609 -6.91 -13.10 -25.04
C THR A 609 -5.63 -13.01 -25.85
N ALA A 610 -4.56 -12.52 -25.21
CA ALA A 610 -3.26 -12.33 -25.85
C ALA A 610 -2.13 -12.50 -24.84
N SER A 611 -0.92 -12.85 -25.31
CA SER A 611 0.28 -12.99 -24.50
C SER A 611 1.49 -12.38 -25.18
N PHE A 612 2.45 -11.93 -24.38
CA PHE A 612 3.77 -11.48 -24.83
C PHE A 612 4.76 -12.63 -24.70
N ASP A 613 5.57 -12.79 -25.76
CA ASP A 613 6.70 -13.73 -25.77
C ASP A 613 8.01 -12.95 -25.57
N PRO A 614 8.72 -13.11 -24.43
CA PRO A 614 9.99 -12.42 -24.16
C PRO A 614 11.09 -12.71 -25.19
N GLY A 615 10.99 -13.83 -25.93
CA GLY A 615 11.92 -14.17 -27.01
C GLY A 615 11.78 -13.27 -28.23
N THR A 616 10.71 -12.50 -28.37
CA THR A 616 10.41 -11.72 -29.59
C THR A 616 10.81 -10.25 -29.51
N ALA A 617 10.98 -9.69 -28.29
CA ALA A 617 11.35 -8.29 -28.11
C ALA A 617 12.07 -8.07 -26.76
N PRO A 618 13.01 -7.11 -26.67
CA PRO A 618 13.77 -6.83 -25.44
C PRO A 618 12.97 -6.09 -24.36
N TRP A 619 11.74 -5.65 -24.67
CA TRP A 619 10.86 -4.94 -23.74
C TRP A 619 9.43 -5.47 -23.86
N ALA A 620 8.80 -5.72 -22.74
CA ALA A 620 7.39 -6.04 -22.69
C ALA A 620 6.55 -4.81 -23.09
N PRO A 621 5.45 -5.00 -23.84
CA PRO A 621 4.61 -3.90 -24.31
C PRO A 621 3.80 -3.28 -23.15
N ALA A 622 3.48 -2.01 -23.29
CA ALA A 622 2.63 -1.24 -22.41
C ALA A 622 1.13 -1.62 -22.46
N GLY A 623 0.78 -2.70 -23.12
CA GLY A 623 -0.55 -3.26 -23.28
C GLY A 623 -0.56 -4.25 -24.45
N LEU A 624 -1.56 -5.12 -24.50
CA LEU A 624 -1.72 -6.13 -25.54
C LEU A 624 -2.92 -5.80 -26.43
N SER A 625 -2.82 -6.16 -27.71
CA SER A 625 -3.83 -5.87 -28.73
C SER A 625 -4.11 -7.07 -29.63
N SER A 626 -5.34 -7.12 -30.17
CA SER A 626 -5.74 -8.05 -31.23
C SER A 626 -6.71 -7.33 -32.17
N GLY A 627 -6.28 -7.12 -33.44
CA GLY A 627 -7.00 -6.24 -34.33
C GLY A 627 -7.05 -4.79 -33.82
N ASN A 628 -8.25 -4.22 -33.72
CA ASN A 628 -8.46 -2.87 -33.17
C ASN A 628 -8.70 -2.87 -31.65
N ALA A 629 -8.94 -4.03 -31.05
CA ALA A 629 -9.13 -4.12 -29.60
C ALA A 629 -7.78 -4.09 -28.86
N GLN A 630 -7.74 -3.37 -27.73
CA GLN A 630 -6.54 -3.22 -26.90
C GLN A 630 -6.89 -3.19 -25.41
N THR A 631 -6.05 -3.83 -24.60
CA THR A 631 -6.12 -3.76 -23.13
C THR A 631 -4.83 -3.21 -22.57
N GLN A 632 -4.93 -2.21 -21.71
CA GLN A 632 -3.82 -1.53 -21.02
C GLN A 632 -4.09 -1.50 -19.54
N LEU A 633 -3.10 -1.85 -18.73
CA LEU A 633 -3.12 -1.68 -17.28
C LEU A 633 -2.29 -0.43 -16.93
N TYR A 634 -2.87 0.48 -16.17
CA TYR A 634 -2.18 1.64 -15.63
C TYR A 634 -1.93 1.44 -14.14
N ILE A 635 -0.71 1.71 -13.72
CA ILE A 635 -0.29 1.65 -12.30
C ILE A 635 0.44 2.95 -11.99
N ASP A 636 -0.06 3.72 -11.02
CA ASP A 636 0.46 5.05 -10.68
C ASP A 636 0.57 5.96 -11.90
N GLY A 637 -0.38 5.83 -12.85
CA GLY A 637 -0.38 6.56 -14.12
C GLY A 637 0.61 6.01 -15.17
N TYR A 638 1.53 5.09 -14.82
CA TYR A 638 2.37 4.40 -15.78
C TYR A 638 1.60 3.28 -16.46
N SER A 639 1.76 3.14 -17.77
CA SER A 639 1.25 1.97 -18.48
C SER A 639 2.15 0.77 -18.17
N ALA A 640 1.63 -0.18 -17.40
CA ALA A 640 2.38 -1.32 -16.91
C ALA A 640 2.78 -2.28 -18.04
N PRO A 641 4.02 -2.82 -18.03
CA PRO A 641 4.42 -3.87 -18.93
C PRO A 641 3.50 -5.09 -18.78
N THR A 642 2.84 -5.50 -19.86
CA THR A 642 1.77 -6.50 -19.84
C THR A 642 2.21 -7.78 -20.57
N PHE A 643 2.03 -8.93 -19.90
CA PHE A 643 2.47 -10.24 -20.41
C PHE A 643 1.33 -11.12 -20.88
N PHE A 644 0.17 -10.99 -20.24
CA PHE A 644 -1.02 -11.78 -20.56
C PHE A 644 -2.26 -10.94 -20.28
N VAL A 645 -3.25 -11.06 -21.16
CA VAL A 645 -4.60 -10.52 -20.97
C VAL A 645 -5.63 -11.56 -21.37
N SER A 646 -6.71 -11.63 -20.63
CA SER A 646 -7.94 -12.36 -20.93
C SER A 646 -9.13 -11.61 -20.33
N PRO A 647 -10.37 -11.96 -20.64
CA PRO A 647 -11.54 -11.35 -20.01
C PRO A 647 -11.55 -11.41 -18.48
N SER A 648 -10.87 -12.40 -17.89
CA SER A 648 -10.87 -12.64 -16.45
C SER A 648 -9.55 -12.33 -15.73
N GLN A 649 -8.44 -12.10 -16.49
CA GLN A 649 -7.11 -11.97 -15.88
C GLN A 649 -6.16 -11.10 -16.72
N ILE A 650 -5.35 -10.31 -16.05
CA ILE A 650 -4.20 -9.60 -16.61
C ILE A 650 -2.96 -9.94 -15.77
N ASN A 651 -1.84 -10.30 -16.46
CA ASN A 651 -0.52 -10.42 -15.82
C ASN A 651 0.39 -9.30 -16.33
N ALA A 652 1.05 -8.62 -15.38
CA ALA A 652 1.88 -7.46 -15.66
C ALA A 652 3.05 -7.35 -14.67
N GLN A 653 3.97 -6.41 -14.92
CA GLN A 653 5.01 -6.06 -13.95
C GLN A 653 4.69 -4.73 -13.28
N ILE A 654 4.89 -4.67 -11.98
CA ILE A 654 4.88 -3.40 -11.22
C ILE A 654 6.10 -2.56 -11.66
N PRO A 655 5.90 -1.29 -12.02
CA PRO A 655 7.01 -0.41 -12.36
C PRO A 655 8.02 -0.26 -11.22
N TYR A 656 9.31 -0.29 -11.54
CA TYR A 656 10.38 -0.03 -10.58
C TYR A 656 10.39 1.44 -10.09
N GLU A 657 9.73 2.31 -10.83
CA GLU A 657 9.54 3.72 -10.51
C GLU A 657 8.70 3.95 -9.24
N LEU A 658 8.05 2.89 -8.73
CA LEU A 658 7.29 2.92 -7.49
C LEU A 658 8.14 2.64 -6.24
N ALA A 659 9.45 2.46 -6.36
CA ALA A 659 10.34 2.42 -5.21
C ALA A 659 10.19 3.72 -4.38
N ASP A 660 10.29 3.62 -3.07
CA ASP A 660 10.09 4.70 -2.10
C ASP A 660 8.63 5.21 -1.96
N ARG A 661 7.63 4.43 -2.41
CA ARG A 661 6.21 4.72 -2.20
C ARG A 661 5.58 3.66 -1.30
N ALA A 662 4.57 4.04 -0.51
CA ALA A 662 3.81 3.10 0.32
C ALA A 662 2.45 2.73 -0.30
N SER A 663 1.97 3.50 -1.28
CA SER A 663 0.70 3.23 -1.96
C SER A 663 0.68 3.76 -3.39
N SER A 664 -0.12 3.11 -4.21
CA SER A 664 -0.36 3.48 -5.60
C SER A 664 -1.81 3.12 -6.00
N SER A 665 -2.20 3.44 -7.24
CA SER A 665 -3.48 3.03 -7.81
C SER A 665 -3.30 2.24 -9.10
N ALA A 666 -4.22 1.29 -9.38
CA ALA A 666 -4.27 0.53 -10.61
C ALA A 666 -5.66 0.57 -11.25
N TRP A 667 -5.72 0.67 -12.57
CA TRP A 667 -6.95 0.64 -13.34
C TRP A 667 -6.69 0.14 -14.77
N VAL A 668 -7.72 -0.42 -15.40
CA VAL A 668 -7.65 -1.00 -16.74
C VAL A 668 -8.39 -0.12 -17.73
N ARG A 669 -7.77 0.12 -18.88
CA ARG A 669 -8.37 0.75 -20.05
C ARG A 669 -8.58 -0.30 -21.13
N ILE A 670 -9.81 -0.43 -21.59
CA ILE A 670 -10.24 -1.39 -22.61
C ILE A 670 -10.71 -0.59 -23.81
N GLN A 671 -10.00 -0.73 -24.93
CA GLN A 671 -10.46 -0.26 -26.22
C GLN A 671 -11.12 -1.43 -26.95
N HIS A 672 -12.39 -1.29 -27.24
CA HIS A 672 -13.18 -2.29 -27.95
C HIS A 672 -12.88 -2.32 -29.46
N ALA A 673 -13.28 -3.39 -30.13
CA ALA A 673 -13.02 -3.56 -31.56
C ALA A 673 -13.70 -2.48 -32.43
N ASP A 674 -14.79 -1.88 -31.97
CA ASP A 674 -15.52 -0.78 -32.61
C ASP A 674 -14.87 0.61 -32.35
N GLY A 675 -13.81 0.67 -31.55
CA GLY A 675 -13.11 1.89 -31.17
C GLY A 675 -13.65 2.61 -29.94
N THR A 676 -14.75 2.14 -29.35
CA THR A 676 -15.21 2.65 -28.06
C THR A 676 -14.23 2.26 -26.96
N VAL A 677 -14.24 3.01 -25.84
CA VAL A 677 -13.33 2.80 -24.73
C VAL A 677 -14.11 2.75 -23.43
N THR A 678 -13.85 1.75 -22.62
CA THR A 678 -14.27 1.67 -21.23
C THR A 678 -13.07 1.64 -20.30
N VAL A 679 -13.28 2.02 -19.03
CA VAL A 679 -12.27 1.98 -17.98
C VAL A 679 -12.87 1.40 -16.71
N THR A 680 -12.04 0.73 -15.92
CA THR A 680 -12.44 0.28 -14.59
C THR A 680 -12.28 1.41 -13.58
N THR A 681 -13.01 1.34 -12.46
CA THR A 681 -12.69 2.16 -11.29
C THR A 681 -11.29 1.80 -10.77
N PRO A 682 -10.46 2.78 -10.38
CA PRO A 682 -9.14 2.49 -9.82
C PRO A 682 -9.22 1.77 -8.48
N VAL A 683 -8.32 0.82 -8.26
CA VAL A 683 -8.12 0.14 -6.98
C VAL A 683 -6.76 0.51 -6.38
N ALA A 684 -6.66 0.55 -5.05
CA ALA A 684 -5.41 0.84 -4.36
C ALA A 684 -4.48 -0.37 -4.40
N ILE A 685 -3.18 -0.10 -4.47
CA ILE A 685 -2.11 -1.07 -4.29
C ILE A 685 -1.27 -0.62 -3.09
N SER A 686 -1.04 -1.52 -2.15
CA SER A 686 -0.06 -1.33 -1.09
C SER A 686 1.33 -1.66 -1.62
N ILE A 687 2.26 -0.72 -1.54
CA ILE A 687 3.64 -0.87 -2.00
C ILE A 687 4.55 -1.10 -0.79
N VAL A 688 5.38 -2.15 -0.88
CA VAL A 688 6.36 -2.53 0.13
C VAL A 688 7.73 -2.71 -0.52
N GLU A 689 8.80 -2.73 0.26
CA GLU A 689 10.16 -2.90 -0.28
C GLU A 689 10.38 -4.28 -0.88
N GLN A 690 9.86 -5.34 -0.22
CA GLN A 690 9.91 -6.73 -0.67
C GLN A 690 8.68 -7.49 -0.18
N ASN A 691 8.22 -8.43 -0.98
CA ASN A 691 7.20 -9.43 -0.62
C ASN A 691 7.44 -10.68 -1.48
N PRO A 692 8.37 -11.58 -1.08
CA PRO A 692 8.82 -12.68 -1.91
C PRO A 692 7.69 -13.67 -2.19
N GLY A 693 7.59 -14.12 -3.44
CA GLY A 693 6.70 -15.20 -3.85
C GLY A 693 7.46 -16.21 -4.71
N ILE A 694 7.34 -17.49 -4.42
CA ILE A 694 7.95 -18.59 -5.18
C ILE A 694 6.94 -19.12 -6.19
N PHE A 695 7.30 -19.20 -7.46
CA PHE A 695 6.43 -19.77 -8.48
C PHE A 695 6.23 -21.28 -8.27
N ALA A 696 4.97 -21.71 -8.39
CA ALA A 696 4.54 -23.08 -8.19
C ALA A 696 3.44 -23.44 -9.22
N SER A 697 3.14 -24.72 -9.35
CA SER A 697 2.02 -25.20 -10.18
C SER A 697 0.68 -24.65 -9.69
N ASP A 698 -0.32 -24.60 -10.58
CA ASP A 698 -1.64 -24.04 -10.25
C ASP A 698 -2.46 -24.87 -9.26
N ASN A 699 -2.12 -26.16 -9.08
CA ASN A 699 -2.85 -27.09 -8.22
C ASN A 699 -1.89 -27.77 -7.23
N GLY A 700 -2.14 -27.58 -5.95
CA GLY A 700 -1.53 -28.35 -4.88
C GLY A 700 -2.15 -29.75 -4.72
N PRO A 701 -1.65 -30.56 -3.78
CA PRO A 701 -2.26 -31.83 -3.42
C PRO A 701 -3.73 -31.63 -3.04
N ASN A 702 -4.62 -32.44 -3.63
CA ASN A 702 -6.07 -32.40 -3.41
C ASN A 702 -6.78 -31.12 -3.89
N GLY A 703 -6.17 -30.33 -4.80
CA GLY A 703 -6.74 -29.10 -5.33
C GLY A 703 -6.66 -27.89 -4.38
N SER A 704 -5.87 -27.98 -3.29
CA SER A 704 -5.56 -26.85 -2.43
C SER A 704 -4.63 -25.86 -3.12
N LEU A 705 -4.72 -24.59 -2.77
CA LEU A 705 -3.82 -23.57 -3.31
C LEU A 705 -2.39 -23.75 -2.77
N ASP A 706 -2.22 -24.16 -1.51
CA ASP A 706 -0.90 -24.39 -0.90
C ASP A 706 -0.96 -25.56 0.13
N PRO A 707 0.17 -26.24 0.37
CA PRO A 707 1.43 -26.10 -0.33
C PRO A 707 1.37 -26.71 -1.74
N ARG A 708 1.86 -25.98 -2.74
CA ARG A 708 1.88 -26.38 -4.16
C ARG A 708 3.24 -26.92 -4.57
N PRO A 709 3.31 -27.87 -5.55
CA PRO A 709 4.57 -28.24 -6.15
C PRO A 709 5.29 -27.02 -6.75
N GLY A 710 6.48 -26.72 -6.23
CA GLY A 710 7.28 -25.58 -6.67
C GLY A 710 8.00 -25.83 -7.99
N PHE A 711 8.29 -24.77 -8.74
CA PHE A 711 9.20 -24.81 -9.87
C PHE A 711 10.64 -24.72 -9.36
N VAL A 712 11.17 -25.90 -8.97
CA VAL A 712 12.54 -26.09 -8.48
C VAL A 712 13.34 -26.80 -9.57
N TYR A 713 14.58 -26.40 -9.77
CA TYR A 713 15.45 -26.90 -10.84
C TYR A 713 16.83 -27.26 -10.31
N HIS A 714 17.46 -28.25 -10.91
CA HIS A 714 18.87 -28.58 -10.69
C HIS A 714 19.76 -27.45 -11.23
N ALA A 715 20.67 -26.91 -10.41
CA ALA A 715 21.47 -25.74 -10.79
C ALA A 715 22.77 -26.11 -11.54
N SER A 716 23.36 -27.28 -11.27
CA SER A 716 24.63 -27.69 -11.85
C SER A 716 24.71 -29.20 -12.10
N SER A 717 25.40 -29.60 -13.16
CA SER A 717 25.81 -30.98 -13.40
C SER A 717 27.15 -31.33 -12.73
N TYR A 718 27.84 -30.35 -12.13
CA TYR A 718 29.07 -30.53 -11.37
C TYR A 718 28.74 -30.46 -9.88
N ALA A 719 29.45 -31.27 -9.08
CA ALA A 719 29.32 -31.17 -7.64
C ALA A 719 29.80 -29.78 -7.16
N THR A 720 29.06 -29.18 -6.29
CA THR A 720 29.41 -27.86 -5.73
C THR A 720 29.36 -27.91 -4.22
N GLY A 721 30.13 -27.03 -3.60
CA GLY A 721 30.16 -26.79 -2.17
C GLY A 721 30.54 -25.35 -1.89
N ALA A 722 30.34 -24.88 -0.67
CA ALA A 722 30.66 -23.52 -0.31
C ALA A 722 31.38 -23.44 1.05
N ILE A 723 32.17 -22.40 1.23
CA ILE A 723 32.83 -22.06 2.49
C ILE A 723 32.53 -20.60 2.82
N SER A 724 32.01 -20.34 4.02
CA SER A 724 31.75 -18.99 4.52
C SER A 724 33.02 -18.41 5.17
N VAL A 725 33.27 -17.12 4.92
CA VAL A 725 34.29 -16.30 5.54
C VAL A 725 33.60 -15.23 6.39
N ASP A 726 33.64 -15.42 7.70
CA ASP A 726 32.93 -14.59 8.68
C ASP A 726 33.88 -14.00 9.73
N GLY A 727 33.35 -13.37 10.77
CA GLY A 727 34.15 -12.79 11.86
C GLY A 727 34.62 -11.36 11.57
N THR A 728 35.73 -10.96 12.15
CA THR A 728 36.32 -9.63 11.98
C THR A 728 37.70 -9.72 11.33
N VAL A 729 38.11 -8.65 10.64
CA VAL A 729 39.37 -8.58 9.91
C VAL A 729 40.48 -8.12 10.84
N GLN A 730 41.45 -9.00 11.13
CA GLN A 730 42.65 -8.65 11.91
C GLN A 730 43.92 -9.05 11.15
N ALA A 731 44.79 -8.09 10.94
CA ALA A 731 46.04 -8.35 10.24
C ALA A 731 46.94 -9.33 11.02
N GLY A 732 47.40 -10.34 10.31
CA GLY A 732 48.22 -11.41 10.88
C GLY A 732 47.46 -12.73 11.10
N ASP A 733 46.12 -12.72 11.14
CA ASP A 733 45.32 -13.94 11.20
C ASP A 733 45.57 -14.83 9.99
N VAL A 734 45.58 -16.14 10.20
CA VAL A 734 45.75 -17.12 9.12
C VAL A 734 44.47 -17.92 8.93
N ALA A 735 43.78 -17.65 7.82
CA ALA A 735 42.61 -18.42 7.38
C ALA A 735 43.09 -19.65 6.56
N THR A 736 42.54 -20.82 6.87
CA THR A 736 42.99 -22.10 6.28
C THR A 736 41.78 -22.85 5.70
N ILE A 737 41.90 -23.37 4.47
CA ILE A 737 40.92 -24.25 3.82
C ILE A 737 41.65 -25.52 3.42
N THR A 738 41.11 -26.70 3.76
CA THR A 738 41.57 -28.00 3.27
C THR A 738 40.49 -28.65 2.41
N ILE A 739 40.90 -29.12 1.23
CA ILE A 739 40.04 -29.76 0.22
C ILE A 739 40.53 -31.19 0.02
N SER A 740 39.65 -32.18 0.20
CA SER A 740 40.07 -33.59 0.14
C SER A 740 39.11 -34.38 -0.77
N SER A 741 39.66 -35.33 -1.54
CA SER A 741 38.84 -36.27 -2.32
C SER A 741 37.97 -37.16 -1.43
N ALA A 742 36.90 -37.72 -1.99
CA ALA A 742 35.96 -38.59 -1.26
C ALA A 742 36.64 -39.82 -0.62
N ASP A 743 37.74 -40.33 -1.22
CA ASP A 743 38.52 -41.47 -0.74
C ASP A 743 39.70 -41.04 0.16
N GLY A 744 39.90 -39.76 0.36
CA GLY A 744 40.97 -39.19 1.18
C GLY A 744 42.39 -39.32 0.57
N THR A 745 42.49 -39.78 -0.68
CA THR A 745 43.82 -39.96 -1.32
C THR A 745 44.44 -38.65 -1.76
N ILE A 746 43.67 -37.62 -2.03
CA ILE A 746 44.11 -36.26 -2.31
C ILE A 746 43.60 -35.35 -1.19
N SER A 747 44.52 -34.56 -0.59
CA SER A 747 44.15 -33.59 0.43
C SER A 747 45.10 -32.39 0.35
N ASN A 748 44.56 -31.27 -0.06
CA ASN A 748 45.33 -30.02 -0.27
C ASN A 748 44.87 -28.95 0.72
N THR A 749 45.83 -28.22 1.28
CA THR A 749 45.57 -27.16 2.25
C THR A 749 46.03 -25.81 1.68
N TYR A 750 45.15 -24.82 1.77
CA TYR A 750 45.34 -23.47 1.26
C TYR A 750 45.22 -22.47 2.42
N ASN A 751 46.21 -21.58 2.53
CA ASN A 751 46.26 -20.59 3.59
C ASN A 751 46.28 -19.19 3.04
N TYR A 752 45.61 -18.27 3.72
CA TYR A 752 45.69 -16.85 3.48
C TYR A 752 46.00 -16.14 4.80
N THR A 753 47.09 -15.38 4.84
CA THR A 753 47.42 -14.53 5.99
C THR A 753 46.81 -13.16 5.72
N VAL A 754 45.92 -12.70 6.61
CA VAL A 754 45.29 -11.38 6.54
C VAL A 754 46.38 -10.30 6.54
N GLN A 755 46.35 -9.47 5.50
CA GLN A 755 47.35 -8.41 5.30
C GLN A 755 46.97 -7.15 6.10
N THR A 756 47.96 -6.31 6.37
CA THR A 756 47.70 -4.98 7.00
C THR A 756 46.89 -4.04 6.12
N THR A 757 46.72 -4.35 4.85
CA THR A 757 45.88 -3.61 3.87
C THR A 757 44.48 -4.14 3.77
N ASP A 758 44.18 -5.30 4.36
CA ASP A 758 42.84 -5.90 4.30
C ASP A 758 41.93 -5.21 5.33
N THR A 759 40.80 -4.74 4.85
CA THR A 759 39.82 -3.99 5.65
C THR A 759 38.43 -4.61 5.61
N THR A 760 38.22 -5.63 4.76
CA THR A 760 36.92 -6.30 4.56
C THR A 760 37.09 -7.82 4.45
N LEU A 761 36.09 -8.58 4.89
CA LEU A 761 36.04 -10.06 4.72
C LEU A 761 36.10 -10.47 3.26
N ASN A 762 35.57 -9.63 2.34
CA ASN A 762 35.66 -9.89 0.89
C ASN A 762 37.11 -9.94 0.39
N GLN A 763 38.03 -9.16 0.96
CA GLN A 763 39.46 -9.23 0.60
C GLN A 763 40.10 -10.55 1.06
N ILE A 764 39.71 -11.07 2.24
CA ILE A 764 40.13 -12.37 2.73
C ILE A 764 39.55 -13.48 1.85
N GLN A 765 38.30 -13.41 1.51
CA GLN A 765 37.62 -14.33 0.56
C GLN A 765 38.40 -14.40 -0.76
N LEU A 766 38.64 -13.25 -1.39
CA LEU A 766 39.40 -13.18 -2.66
C LEU A 766 40.84 -13.70 -2.51
N GLY A 767 41.50 -13.47 -1.37
CA GLY A 767 42.81 -13.98 -1.05
C GLY A 767 42.84 -15.50 -0.98
N LEU A 768 41.90 -16.13 -0.34
CA LEU A 768 41.73 -17.60 -0.27
C LEU A 768 41.41 -18.18 -1.65
N ILE A 769 40.51 -17.54 -2.42
CA ILE A 769 40.22 -17.95 -3.80
C ILE A 769 41.49 -17.91 -4.66
N ALA A 770 42.24 -16.83 -4.56
CA ALA A 770 43.50 -16.71 -5.26
C ALA A 770 44.52 -17.79 -4.84
N ALA A 771 44.59 -18.15 -3.56
CA ALA A 771 45.45 -19.23 -3.07
C ALA A 771 45.05 -20.60 -3.65
N ILE A 772 43.74 -20.92 -3.73
CA ILE A 772 43.24 -22.17 -4.31
C ILE A 772 43.49 -22.21 -5.82
N ASN A 773 43.28 -21.10 -6.53
CA ASN A 773 43.41 -21.08 -8.00
C ASN A 773 44.82 -20.80 -8.51
N ALA A 774 45.75 -20.30 -7.67
CA ALA A 774 47.15 -20.02 -8.03
C ALA A 774 47.95 -21.30 -8.32
N LEU A 775 47.68 -22.36 -7.58
CA LEU A 775 48.08 -23.72 -7.85
C LEU A 775 46.81 -24.52 -8.05
N PRO A 776 46.29 -24.62 -9.29
CA PRO A 776 44.94 -25.14 -9.52
C PRO A 776 44.73 -26.43 -8.77
N ASP A 777 43.73 -26.43 -7.88
CA ASP A 777 43.38 -27.64 -7.13
C ASP A 777 42.90 -28.72 -8.12
N PRO A 778 43.37 -29.97 -8.03
CA PRO A 778 42.97 -31.01 -8.98
C PRO A 778 41.49 -31.42 -8.84
N LEU A 779 40.87 -31.14 -7.70
CA LEU A 779 39.51 -31.54 -7.40
C LEU A 779 38.49 -30.46 -7.71
N VAL A 780 38.81 -29.17 -7.44
CA VAL A 780 37.83 -28.07 -7.53
C VAL A 780 38.42 -26.80 -8.16
N THR A 781 37.50 -25.95 -8.63
CA THR A 781 37.76 -24.55 -8.97
C THR A 781 37.01 -23.66 -8.00
N ALA A 782 37.65 -22.60 -7.48
CA ALA A 782 37.06 -21.66 -6.53
C ALA A 782 36.63 -20.36 -7.19
N ALA A 783 35.44 -19.86 -6.83
CA ALA A 783 34.88 -18.60 -7.27
C ALA A 783 34.22 -17.83 -6.10
N PRO A 784 34.13 -16.49 -6.15
CA PRO A 784 33.41 -15.75 -5.14
C PRO A 784 31.89 -15.90 -5.37
N SER A 785 31.12 -16.05 -4.30
CA SER A 785 29.65 -15.89 -4.35
C SER A 785 29.28 -14.42 -4.49
N ASN A 786 28.18 -14.14 -5.19
CA ASN A 786 27.63 -12.80 -5.33
C ASN A 786 26.84 -12.34 -4.09
N ILE A 787 26.52 -13.25 -3.20
CA ILE A 787 25.79 -13.01 -1.97
C ILE A 787 26.65 -13.47 -0.81
N TYR A 788 26.91 -12.63 0.16
CA TYR A 788 27.78 -12.88 1.30
C TYR A 788 29.27 -13.13 0.94
N THR A 789 30.11 -13.17 1.95
CA THR A 789 31.54 -13.51 1.81
C THR A 789 31.76 -15.02 1.76
N ARG A 790 31.24 -15.69 0.70
CA ARG A 790 31.33 -17.13 0.50
C ARG A 790 32.20 -17.47 -0.69
N ILE A 791 32.98 -18.53 -0.53
CA ILE A 791 33.78 -19.17 -1.59
C ILE A 791 32.95 -20.33 -2.14
N GLU A 792 32.61 -20.30 -3.40
CA GLU A 792 31.98 -21.41 -4.12
C GLU A 792 33.10 -22.31 -4.68
N LEU A 793 32.99 -23.61 -4.43
CA LEU A 793 33.89 -24.65 -4.91
C LEU A 793 33.12 -25.56 -5.85
N THR A 794 33.48 -25.57 -7.15
CA THR A 794 32.91 -26.43 -8.18
C THR A 794 33.87 -27.54 -8.51
N ALA A 795 33.42 -28.79 -8.45
CA ALA A 795 34.24 -29.94 -8.82
C ALA A 795 34.69 -29.83 -10.28
N ASN A 796 35.93 -30.23 -10.57
CA ASN A 796 36.48 -30.21 -11.91
C ASN A 796 35.96 -31.35 -12.80
N LEU A 797 35.38 -32.40 -12.19
CA LEU A 797 34.75 -33.52 -12.91
C LEU A 797 33.21 -33.49 -12.72
N PRO A 798 32.44 -33.72 -13.80
CA PRO A 798 30.99 -33.75 -13.73
C PRO A 798 30.44 -35.05 -13.15
N GLY A 799 29.21 -35.00 -12.66
CA GLY A 799 28.47 -36.16 -12.16
C GLY A 799 29.12 -36.79 -10.93
N ASN A 800 28.97 -38.11 -10.79
CA ASN A 800 29.46 -38.85 -9.65
C ASN A 800 31.00 -38.81 -9.48
N ALA A 801 31.75 -38.51 -10.52
CA ALA A 801 33.22 -38.41 -10.44
C ALA A 801 33.69 -37.18 -9.62
N GLY A 802 32.88 -36.12 -9.53
CA GLY A 802 33.14 -34.94 -8.71
C GLY A 802 32.46 -35.01 -7.34
N ASN A 803 31.72 -36.07 -7.04
CA ASN A 803 30.90 -36.17 -5.85
C ASN A 803 31.73 -36.57 -4.60
N GLY A 804 31.31 -36.12 -3.41
CA GLY A 804 31.88 -36.51 -2.14
C GLY A 804 33.20 -35.80 -1.78
N ILE A 805 33.65 -34.77 -2.53
CA ILE A 805 34.77 -33.92 -2.11
C ILE A 805 34.40 -33.25 -0.79
N THR A 806 35.28 -33.36 0.19
CA THR A 806 35.08 -32.80 1.53
C THR A 806 35.89 -31.52 1.72
N TYR A 807 35.38 -30.64 2.54
CA TYR A 807 35.96 -29.34 2.87
C TYR A 807 36.09 -29.19 4.37
N SER A 808 37.22 -28.68 4.84
CA SER A 808 37.34 -28.18 6.20
C SER A 808 37.92 -26.78 6.20
N GLY A 809 37.51 -25.99 7.18
CA GLY A 809 38.02 -24.65 7.40
C GLY A 809 38.48 -24.47 8.82
N SER A 810 39.53 -23.70 9.01
CA SER A 810 40.04 -23.33 10.32
C SER A 810 40.74 -21.97 10.24
N ALA A 811 40.88 -21.34 11.39
CA ALA A 811 41.76 -20.18 11.57
C ALA A 811 42.65 -20.39 12.79
N ASP A 812 43.63 -19.53 12.98
CA ASP A 812 44.54 -19.58 14.14
C ASP A 812 43.74 -19.54 15.45
N ALA A 813 44.31 -20.10 16.51
CA ALA A 813 43.67 -20.13 17.83
C ALA A 813 43.37 -18.73 18.44
N SER A 814 43.97 -17.69 17.90
CA SER A 814 43.77 -16.27 18.28
C SER A 814 43.14 -15.44 17.18
N ALA A 815 42.73 -16.06 16.07
CA ALA A 815 42.15 -15.33 14.94
C ALA A 815 40.71 -14.92 15.20
N ASP A 816 40.37 -13.70 14.76
CA ASP A 816 39.02 -13.17 14.78
C ASP A 816 38.23 -13.51 13.49
N VAL A 817 38.90 -14.01 12.44
CA VAL A 817 38.28 -14.53 11.22
C VAL A 817 37.80 -15.97 11.44
N ILE A 818 36.61 -16.27 10.92
CA ILE A 818 35.93 -17.56 11.04
C ILE A 818 35.78 -18.16 9.65
N ILE A 819 36.24 -19.41 9.46
CA ILE A 819 36.10 -20.16 8.21
C ILE A 819 35.18 -21.36 8.43
N THR A 820 33.99 -21.33 7.84
CA THR A 820 32.95 -22.34 8.03
C THR A 820 32.63 -23.06 6.74
N PRO A 821 32.91 -24.37 6.59
CA PRO A 821 32.42 -25.16 5.48
C PRO A 821 30.91 -25.33 5.54
N LEU A 822 30.22 -25.17 4.41
CA LEU A 822 28.76 -25.21 4.29
C LEU A 822 28.27 -26.52 3.67
N GLY A 823 29.02 -27.60 3.77
CA GLY A 823 28.70 -28.92 3.28
C GLY A 823 29.77 -29.48 2.34
N ASN A 824 29.63 -30.78 2.02
CA ASN A 824 30.54 -31.47 1.08
C ASN A 824 30.08 -31.22 -0.36
N ALA A 825 30.94 -31.34 -1.34
CA ALA A 825 30.57 -31.31 -2.73
C ALA A 825 29.60 -32.46 -3.05
N THR A 826 28.40 -32.13 -3.40
CA THR A 826 27.34 -33.11 -3.76
C THR A 826 26.85 -32.79 -5.16
N CYS A 827 26.68 -33.82 -5.94
CA CYS A 827 26.22 -33.68 -7.32
C CYS A 827 24.89 -34.37 -7.55
N CYS A 828 24.22 -33.70 -8.36
CA CYS A 828 23.01 -33.84 -9.14
C CYS A 828 22.96 -35.14 -9.96
N ALA A 829 21.82 -35.80 -9.91
CA ALA A 829 21.52 -36.92 -10.80
C ALA A 829 21.24 -36.45 -12.25
N ASN A 830 21.19 -35.11 -12.52
CA ASN A 830 20.60 -34.56 -13.73
C ASN A 830 21.33 -33.37 -14.35
N VAL A 831 20.91 -33.01 -15.53
CA VAL A 831 21.41 -31.88 -16.30
C VAL A 831 20.97 -30.57 -15.65
N ALA A 832 21.85 -29.58 -15.57
CA ALA A 832 21.51 -28.24 -15.12
C ALA A 832 20.30 -27.69 -15.89
N GLY A 833 19.35 -27.11 -15.16
CA GLY A 833 18.10 -26.61 -15.71
C GLY A 833 16.96 -27.64 -15.79
N ALA A 834 17.21 -28.92 -15.47
CA ALA A 834 16.14 -29.91 -15.37
C ALA A 834 15.26 -29.63 -14.13
N GLN A 835 13.95 -29.74 -14.29
CA GLN A 835 13.01 -29.56 -13.19
C GLN A 835 13.08 -30.71 -12.19
N VAL A 836 13.04 -30.38 -10.90
CA VAL A 836 12.88 -31.36 -9.82
C VAL A 836 11.47 -31.89 -9.81
N THR A 837 11.33 -33.21 -9.97
CA THR A 837 10.05 -33.94 -10.03
C THR A 837 10.15 -35.23 -9.25
N ALA A 838 9.05 -35.96 -9.08
CA ALA A 838 9.07 -37.28 -8.42
C ALA A 838 9.95 -38.31 -9.15
N ASP A 839 10.08 -38.17 -10.48
CA ASP A 839 10.95 -39.05 -11.30
C ASP A 839 12.41 -38.51 -11.35
N ASN A 840 12.61 -37.26 -10.91
CA ASN A 840 13.88 -36.57 -10.90
C ASN A 840 14.02 -35.74 -9.60
N PRO A 841 14.11 -36.38 -8.43
CA PRO A 841 14.09 -35.70 -7.15
C PRO A 841 15.41 -34.96 -6.86
N ALA A 842 15.34 -33.93 -6.01
CA ALA A 842 16.50 -33.27 -5.46
C ALA A 842 17.29 -34.19 -4.54
N VAL A 843 18.61 -34.03 -4.53
CA VAL A 843 19.52 -34.82 -3.69
C VAL A 843 20.05 -33.93 -2.56
N GLN A 844 20.11 -34.45 -1.34
CA GLN A 844 20.74 -33.74 -0.21
C GLN A 844 22.13 -33.19 -0.58
N GLY A 845 22.37 -31.90 -0.29
CA GLY A 845 23.66 -31.22 -0.51
C GLY A 845 23.86 -30.66 -1.92
N GLU A 846 23.00 -30.92 -2.89
CA GLU A 846 23.13 -30.35 -4.23
C GLU A 846 22.72 -28.88 -4.32
N ASN A 847 23.18 -28.18 -5.37
CA ASN A 847 22.70 -26.84 -5.71
C ASN A 847 21.45 -26.92 -6.57
N LEU A 848 20.44 -26.19 -6.09
CA LEU A 848 19.14 -26.04 -6.75
C LEU A 848 18.89 -24.55 -7.03
N TYR A 849 17.94 -24.28 -7.91
CA TYR A 849 17.37 -22.94 -7.98
C TYR A 849 15.87 -22.96 -8.06
N ILE A 850 15.28 -21.87 -7.58
CA ILE A 850 13.85 -21.57 -7.73
C ILE A 850 13.66 -20.33 -8.56
N LEU A 851 12.44 -20.18 -9.10
CA LEU A 851 11.97 -18.94 -9.69
C LEU A 851 11.08 -18.22 -8.71
N ALA A 852 11.38 -16.94 -8.48
CA ALA A 852 10.66 -16.10 -7.53
C ALA A 852 10.34 -14.72 -8.13
N THR A 853 9.43 -14.01 -7.51
CA THR A 853 9.17 -12.58 -7.77
C THR A 853 8.91 -11.86 -6.46
N GLY A 854 8.85 -10.51 -6.48
CA GLY A 854 8.60 -9.75 -5.26
C GLY A 854 9.83 -9.52 -4.38
N LEU A 855 11.05 -9.81 -4.88
CA LEU A 855 12.29 -9.58 -4.14
C LEU A 855 12.74 -8.10 -4.13
N GLY A 856 11.94 -7.19 -4.68
CA GLY A 856 12.28 -5.78 -4.80
C GLY A 856 13.22 -5.49 -5.98
N PRO A 857 13.74 -4.25 -6.08
CA PRO A 857 14.67 -3.87 -7.14
C PRO A 857 16.07 -4.47 -6.92
N ASP A 858 16.85 -4.60 -8.00
CA ASP A 858 18.25 -5.00 -7.96
C ASP A 858 19.17 -3.84 -7.53
N SER A 859 20.32 -4.16 -6.92
CA SER A 859 21.31 -3.17 -6.47
C SER A 859 22.75 -3.61 -6.81
N PRO A 860 23.54 -2.82 -7.56
CA PRO A 860 23.11 -1.59 -8.27
C PRO A 860 22.07 -1.90 -9.36
N ARG A 861 21.13 -0.99 -9.58
CA ARG A 861 20.03 -1.22 -10.52
C ARG A 861 20.55 -1.43 -11.95
N GLN A 862 20.20 -2.55 -12.55
CA GLN A 862 20.53 -2.93 -13.93
C GLN A 862 19.26 -3.06 -14.80
N ALA A 863 18.14 -3.52 -14.20
CA ALA A 863 16.90 -3.75 -14.91
C ALA A 863 16.03 -2.49 -15.01
N GLY A 864 15.48 -2.23 -16.19
CA GLY A 864 14.40 -1.27 -16.43
C GLY A 864 13.02 -1.93 -16.34
N THR A 865 11.99 -1.12 -16.09
CA THR A 865 10.59 -1.58 -16.08
C THR A 865 10.21 -2.20 -17.43
N GLY A 866 9.78 -3.46 -17.43
CA GLY A 866 9.44 -4.21 -18.64
C GLY A 866 10.62 -4.75 -19.44
N GLN A 867 11.84 -4.56 -18.99
CA GLN A 867 13.03 -5.03 -19.69
C GLN A 867 13.21 -6.53 -19.54
N VAL A 868 13.39 -7.24 -20.66
CA VAL A 868 13.77 -8.64 -20.64
C VAL A 868 15.23 -8.76 -20.18
N THR A 869 15.48 -9.60 -19.20
CA THR A 869 16.84 -9.87 -18.69
C THR A 869 17.70 -10.49 -19.78
N PRO A 870 18.86 -9.91 -20.13
CA PRO A 870 19.74 -10.46 -21.16
C PRO A 870 20.24 -11.87 -20.83
N ASN A 871 20.48 -12.68 -21.88
CA ASN A 871 21.00 -14.06 -21.72
C ASN A 871 22.54 -14.12 -21.56
N ASP A 872 23.21 -12.99 -21.52
CA ASP A 872 24.67 -12.86 -21.49
C ASP A 872 25.27 -12.80 -20.06
N GLY A 873 24.42 -12.89 -19.03
CA GLY A 873 24.83 -12.79 -17.62
C GLY A 873 25.22 -11.38 -17.18
N SER A 874 24.89 -10.34 -17.96
CA SER A 874 25.21 -8.96 -17.62
C SER A 874 24.37 -8.43 -16.44
N PHE A 875 23.17 -8.98 -16.20
CA PHE A 875 22.32 -8.64 -15.06
C PHE A 875 22.57 -9.61 -13.91
N ASN A 876 23.53 -9.28 -13.08
CA ASN A 876 24.01 -10.12 -11.96
C ASN A 876 23.92 -9.42 -10.60
N SER A 877 23.25 -8.26 -10.52
CA SER A 877 23.03 -7.57 -9.26
C SER A 877 22.03 -8.34 -8.40
N PRO A 878 22.29 -8.47 -7.09
CA PRO A 878 21.34 -9.04 -6.14
C PRO A 878 20.18 -8.07 -5.86
N PRO A 879 19.09 -8.50 -5.21
CA PRO A 879 18.08 -7.59 -4.71
C PRO A 879 18.67 -6.65 -3.65
N VAL A 880 18.09 -5.44 -3.51
CA VAL A 880 18.53 -4.43 -2.50
C VAL A 880 18.57 -5.04 -1.11
N ASN A 881 17.51 -5.75 -0.73
CA ASN A 881 17.48 -6.55 0.49
C ASN A 881 17.77 -8.01 0.10
N PRO A 882 18.85 -8.63 0.59
CA PRO A 882 19.22 -10.00 0.21
C PRO A 882 18.17 -11.01 0.72
N VAL A 883 18.14 -12.20 0.11
CA VAL A 883 17.41 -13.35 0.67
C VAL A 883 18.20 -13.85 1.89
N ASP A 884 17.66 -13.63 3.08
CA ASP A 884 18.36 -13.90 4.35
C ASP A 884 18.28 -15.36 4.76
N SER A 885 17.18 -16.05 4.41
CA SER A 885 16.93 -17.42 4.80
C SER A 885 16.19 -18.19 3.73
N ILE A 886 16.58 -19.43 3.54
CA ILE A 886 15.86 -20.45 2.79
C ILE A 886 15.67 -21.62 3.72
N LEU A 887 14.42 -22.00 3.96
CA LEU A 887 14.07 -23.13 4.79
C LEU A 887 13.56 -24.28 3.93
N VAL A 888 14.16 -25.47 4.06
CA VAL A 888 13.75 -26.67 3.35
C VAL A 888 13.60 -27.82 4.35
N GLY A 889 12.39 -28.37 4.45
CA GLY A 889 12.09 -29.45 5.38
C GLY A 889 12.44 -29.13 6.85
N GLY A 890 12.31 -27.84 7.23
CA GLY A 890 12.65 -27.36 8.57
C GLY A 890 14.15 -27.10 8.78
N VAL A 891 14.99 -27.21 7.75
CA VAL A 891 16.44 -27.00 7.85
C VAL A 891 16.86 -25.85 6.94
N THR A 892 17.71 -24.96 7.45
CA THR A 892 18.21 -23.81 6.68
C THR A 892 19.13 -24.29 5.56
N ALA A 893 18.85 -23.86 4.33
CA ALA A 893 19.70 -24.05 3.16
C ALA A 893 20.59 -22.82 2.93
N ASN A 894 21.73 -23.02 2.25
CA ASN A 894 22.63 -21.92 1.93
C ASN A 894 22.19 -21.17 0.70
N VAL A 895 21.99 -19.89 0.79
CA VAL A 895 21.78 -19.02 -0.37
C VAL A 895 23.11 -18.83 -1.10
N VAL A 896 23.16 -19.18 -2.38
CA VAL A 896 24.34 -19.05 -3.23
C VAL A 896 24.30 -17.75 -4.00
N THR A 897 23.22 -17.51 -4.76
CA THR A 897 22.97 -16.26 -5.50
C THR A 897 21.47 -15.98 -5.60
N ALA A 898 21.14 -14.70 -5.77
CA ALA A 898 19.82 -14.28 -6.20
C ALA A 898 20.00 -13.18 -7.26
N THR A 899 19.65 -13.48 -8.50
CA THR A 899 19.80 -12.57 -9.66
C THR A 899 18.57 -12.65 -10.55
N LEU A 900 18.38 -11.66 -11.41
CA LEU A 900 17.30 -11.71 -12.39
C LEU A 900 17.50 -12.88 -13.38
N PHE A 901 16.44 -13.64 -13.65
CA PHE A 901 16.50 -14.83 -14.48
C PHE A 901 16.59 -14.45 -15.99
N PRO A 902 17.61 -14.93 -16.70
CA PRO A 902 17.80 -14.60 -18.11
C PRO A 902 16.60 -14.95 -19.01
N GLY A 903 16.29 -14.09 -19.97
CA GLY A 903 15.17 -14.27 -20.91
C GLY A 903 13.80 -13.99 -20.31
N THR A 904 13.70 -13.44 -19.12
CA THR A 904 12.44 -13.11 -18.44
C THR A 904 12.40 -11.66 -17.99
N VAL A 905 11.25 -11.21 -17.51
CA VAL A 905 11.04 -9.87 -16.93
C VAL A 905 10.57 -10.02 -15.49
N GLY A 906 11.25 -9.38 -14.54
CA GLY A 906 10.83 -9.33 -13.13
C GLY A 906 10.82 -10.68 -12.38
N ILE A 907 11.42 -11.72 -12.98
CA ILE A 907 11.58 -13.03 -12.36
C ILE A 907 13.01 -13.16 -11.85
N TRP A 908 13.13 -13.60 -10.61
CA TRP A 908 14.38 -13.85 -9.93
C TRP A 908 14.73 -15.34 -9.96
N GLN A 909 15.98 -15.66 -10.21
CA GLN A 909 16.57 -16.97 -9.96
C GLN A 909 17.27 -16.93 -8.59
N VAL A 910 16.79 -17.72 -7.66
CA VAL A 910 17.45 -17.87 -6.34
C VAL A 910 18.12 -19.23 -6.31
N VAL A 911 19.45 -19.23 -6.34
CA VAL A 911 20.27 -20.45 -6.27
C VAL A 911 20.64 -20.72 -4.82
N PHE A 912 20.43 -21.95 -4.38
CA PHE A 912 20.73 -22.36 -3.01
C PHE A 912 21.31 -23.77 -2.98
N GLN A 913 22.08 -24.06 -1.94
CA GLN A 913 22.57 -25.41 -1.65
C GLN A 913 21.65 -26.08 -0.64
N LEU A 914 21.08 -27.21 -1.02
CA LEU A 914 20.26 -28.03 -0.15
C LEU A 914 21.10 -28.60 0.98
N ASN A 915 20.69 -28.37 2.23
CA ASN A 915 21.44 -28.88 3.38
C ASN A 915 21.40 -30.42 3.41
N ALA A 916 22.54 -31.04 3.71
CA ALA A 916 22.65 -32.50 3.84
C ALA A 916 21.84 -33.08 5.01
N ALA A 917 21.45 -32.25 5.98
CA ALA A 917 20.65 -32.64 7.14
C ALA A 917 19.13 -32.64 6.85
N VAL A 918 18.68 -32.19 5.68
CA VAL A 918 17.26 -32.23 5.30
C VAL A 918 16.77 -33.67 5.29
N THR A 919 15.69 -33.99 5.97
CA THR A 919 15.10 -35.33 5.94
C THR A 919 14.50 -35.59 4.55
N PRO A 920 14.84 -36.72 3.90
CA PRO A 920 14.24 -37.09 2.63
C PRO A 920 12.72 -37.18 2.72
N ASP A 921 12.01 -36.45 1.84
CA ASP A 921 10.56 -36.36 1.81
C ASP A 921 10.10 -36.14 0.37
N PRO A 922 9.10 -36.89 -0.15
CA PRO A 922 8.54 -36.64 -1.48
C PRO A 922 7.76 -35.32 -1.60
N LEU A 923 7.38 -34.69 -0.50
CA LEU A 923 6.68 -33.41 -0.40
C LEU A 923 7.39 -32.44 0.55
N CYS A 924 8.72 -32.38 0.46
CA CYS A 924 9.54 -31.52 1.29
C CYS A 924 9.14 -30.05 1.11
N GLN A 925 8.73 -29.38 2.18
CA GLN A 925 8.29 -27.99 2.16
C GLN A 925 9.46 -27.01 2.11
N MET A 926 9.25 -25.89 1.43
CA MET A 926 10.24 -24.82 1.29
C MET A 926 9.59 -23.43 1.37
N THR A 927 10.32 -22.51 2.01
CA THR A 927 10.04 -21.05 2.01
C THR A 927 11.34 -20.26 1.85
N ILE A 928 11.24 -19.03 1.41
CA ILE A 928 12.34 -18.02 1.46
C ILE A 928 11.90 -16.84 2.30
N ALA A 929 12.85 -16.17 2.93
CA ALA A 929 12.63 -14.95 3.70
C ALA A 929 13.62 -13.84 3.31
N GLN A 930 13.14 -12.63 3.31
CA GLN A 930 13.90 -11.37 3.19
C GLN A 930 13.46 -10.47 4.34
N GLN A 931 14.32 -10.21 5.31
CA GLN A 931 13.94 -9.56 6.56
C GLN A 931 12.70 -10.24 7.16
N ALA A 932 11.66 -9.48 7.53
CA ALA A 932 10.41 -10.02 8.06
C ALA A 932 9.44 -10.61 7.01
N ALA A 933 9.71 -10.42 5.71
CA ALA A 933 8.85 -10.92 4.65
C ALA A 933 9.17 -12.37 4.29
N VAL A 934 8.17 -13.26 4.34
CA VAL A 934 8.30 -14.71 4.04
C VAL A 934 7.43 -15.06 2.83
N SER A 935 7.92 -15.92 1.96
CA SER A 935 7.20 -16.39 0.78
C SER A 935 6.07 -17.38 1.11
N ASN A 936 5.23 -17.65 0.12
CA ASN A 936 4.36 -18.83 0.11
C ASN A 936 5.16 -20.13 0.29
N VAL A 937 4.50 -21.19 0.79
CA VAL A 937 5.08 -22.52 0.97
C VAL A 937 4.96 -23.30 -0.33
N ILE A 938 6.07 -23.86 -0.82
CA ILE A 938 6.09 -24.80 -1.94
C ILE A 938 6.55 -26.17 -1.48
N THR A 939 6.35 -27.20 -2.30
CA THR A 939 6.86 -28.54 -2.08
C THR A 939 7.66 -29.06 -3.25
N PHE A 940 8.65 -29.90 -2.97
CA PHE A 940 9.37 -30.66 -3.98
C PHE A 940 9.98 -31.93 -3.38
N PRO A 941 10.23 -32.99 -4.17
CA PRO A 941 10.76 -34.25 -3.67
C PRO A 941 12.26 -34.14 -3.39
N VAL A 942 12.67 -34.65 -2.21
CA VAL A 942 14.07 -34.76 -1.76
C VAL A 942 14.38 -36.20 -1.43
N ILE A 943 15.56 -36.69 -1.88
CA ILE A 943 16.11 -38.02 -1.55
C ILE A 943 17.48 -37.90 -0.88
N SER A 944 17.94 -38.97 -0.23
CA SER A 944 19.26 -39.01 0.37
C SER A 944 20.36 -39.10 -0.68
N ALA A 945 21.56 -38.53 -0.35
CA ALA A 945 22.74 -38.64 -1.20
C ALA A 945 23.16 -40.11 -1.45
N GLU A 946 22.99 -41.01 -0.48
CA GLU A 946 23.27 -42.43 -0.62
C GLU A 946 22.35 -43.14 -1.61
N ALA A 947 21.07 -42.75 -1.68
CA ALA A 947 20.09 -43.31 -2.61
C ALA A 947 20.43 -42.98 -4.09
N SER A 948 21.05 -41.84 -4.34
CA SER A 948 21.48 -41.44 -5.70
C SER A 948 22.67 -42.23 -6.23
N SER A 949 23.58 -42.65 -5.33
CA SER A 949 24.77 -43.39 -5.71
C SER A 949 24.53 -44.87 -6.06
N SER A 950 23.37 -45.43 -5.65
CA SER A 950 23.06 -46.86 -5.84
C SER A 950 22.25 -47.21 -7.10
N GLY A 951 21.88 -46.20 -7.94
CA GLY A 951 21.17 -46.42 -9.20
C GLY A 951 19.75 -46.99 -9.08
N ILE A 952 19.16 -46.89 -7.88
CA ILE A 952 17.80 -47.41 -7.59
C ILE A 952 16.77 -46.26 -7.73
N ILE A 953 16.56 -45.80 -8.94
CA ILE A 953 15.39 -44.91 -9.25
C ILE A 953 14.27 -45.76 -9.92
N SER A 954 14.03 -46.97 -9.52
CA SER A 954 13.01 -47.77 -10.27
C SER A 954 11.75 -48.14 -9.48
N ASN A 955 11.58 -47.73 -8.21
CA ASN A 955 10.46 -48.29 -7.42
C ASN A 955 9.62 -47.33 -6.56
N ILE A 956 9.69 -46.01 -6.77
CA ILE A 956 8.68 -45.11 -6.18
C ILE A 956 7.61 -44.82 -7.23
N ARG A 957 6.75 -45.78 -7.50
CA ARG A 957 5.49 -45.53 -8.19
C ARG A 957 4.51 -44.94 -7.17
N PRO A 958 3.91 -43.76 -7.46
CA PRO A 958 2.81 -43.28 -6.61
C PRO A 958 1.67 -44.32 -6.64
N LYS A 959 1.15 -44.72 -5.47
CA LYS A 959 -0.06 -45.52 -5.39
C LYS A 959 -1.16 -44.80 -6.17
N LYS A 960 -1.66 -45.45 -7.23
CA LYS A 960 -2.83 -45.00 -7.99
C LYS A 960 -3.97 -44.70 -7.00
N PRO A 961 -4.63 -43.54 -7.11
CA PRO A 961 -5.82 -43.26 -6.30
C PRO A 961 -6.87 -44.34 -6.53
N LEU A 962 -7.41 -44.88 -5.46
CA LEU A 962 -8.54 -45.78 -5.51
C LEU A 962 -9.75 -45.09 -6.14
N PRO A 963 -10.50 -45.69 -7.07
CA PRO A 963 -11.63 -45.07 -7.70
C PRO A 963 -12.72 -44.79 -6.66
N HIS A 964 -13.12 -43.52 -6.53
CA HIS A 964 -14.28 -43.11 -5.76
C HIS A 964 -15.51 -43.79 -6.34
N LYS A 965 -16.16 -44.65 -5.54
CA LYS A 965 -17.55 -45.08 -5.79
C LYS A 965 -18.46 -43.85 -5.63
N GLN A 966 -19.09 -43.46 -6.75
CA GLN A 966 -20.24 -42.54 -6.74
C GLN A 966 -21.32 -43.10 -5.83
N LYS A 967 -21.79 -42.30 -4.91
CA LYS A 967 -23.14 -42.31 -4.35
C LYS A 967 -23.72 -40.90 -4.41
#